data_eeacfa6cbb05792375c883b49e552a0c
#
_entry.id   eeacfa6cbb05792375c883b49e552a0c
#
_cell.length_a   1.000
_cell.length_b   1.000
_cell.length_c   1.000
_cell.angle_alpha   90.00
_cell.angle_beta   90.00
_cell.angle_gamma   90.00
#
_symmetry.space_group_name_H-M   'P 1'
#
loop_
_entity.id
_entity.type
_entity.pdbx_description
1 polymer ?
#
loop_
_entity_poly.entity_id
_entity_poly.type
_entity_poly.pdbx_seq_one_letter_code
_entity_poly.pdbx_strand_id
1 'polypeptide(L)'
;VKRTILRLAVAFAATASLTLPQLAHAAGTPTATFSKDSGWGTGYQGKYTITNGGSTTLNGWKVEVDVPAGGSIGSAWDTVMTHSGTHYTFTNQSYNGTLAPGASTSFGFSGAPESTTPVNCTLNDAPCGGGGGGGTDTSAPTAPGGPHVTGTTASSIALAWTASTDDVGVTGYRVYEGSTVVATVSGTSATVTGLAASSSHTYTVTARDAAGNESAKSASTTGTTQASGGGTSGTYQKTGYYPQWGIYGRNFWMKDLDTNGAAGKLTVLNYSFENVDPNNLTCFETTKATTTNPSDPDQGTGAGDQYADYGASVSADHSVDGVADTWDQKLKGNFNQIKKLKAKHPDLKVLVSLGGWTYSKFFSDVAKTDASRKKFVGSCIDMFIKGNLPVSSDGTGGPGTGAGVFDGFDIDWEWPGSPDGHPGNHYDAADKANLTALLAEFRTELDAQGAGHLLTAFTPADQAKIDAGWDLSHIFASLDYANVQGYDFHGSGSDNSWEPNRTGDQANLYTDANDPYPTHFSVDSTVKLYTGAGMNPRKLLVGIPFYGRGWQQVADGGKNGEWQQANGAAPGDFPEEAGTRGYKNLAANVPGCTVHHNEQAVATYCYTGANGQWWTFDDPWSIGKKTDYIKANNLGGAMIWEMSGDTGTLMSALDDGLK
;
A
#
# COMPACT_ATOMS: atom_id res chain seq x y z
N VAL A 1 -4.31 68.42 21.01
CA VAL A 1 -5.38 69.43 20.89
C VAL A 1 -6.38 68.99 19.83
N LYS A 2 -7.61 68.83 20.32
CA LYS A 2 -8.90 68.72 19.61
C LYS A 2 -9.15 67.56 18.63
N ARG A 3 -10.01 66.65 19.14
CA ARG A 3 -10.84 65.66 18.43
C ARG A 3 -11.82 66.36 17.49
N THR A 4 -12.01 65.74 16.29
CA THR A 4 -13.23 65.98 15.50
C THR A 4 -13.83 64.62 15.15
N ILE A 5 -15.03 64.36 15.63
CA ILE A 5 -15.85 63.17 15.40
C ILE A 5 -16.67 63.45 14.14
N LEU A 6 -16.50 62.63 13.10
CA LEU A 6 -17.36 62.64 11.92
C LEU A 6 -18.39 61.49 12.07
N ARG A 7 -19.65 61.84 12.24
CA ARG A 7 -20.80 60.93 12.22
C ARG A 7 -21.16 60.63 10.77
N LEU A 8 -21.09 59.35 10.37
CA LEU A 8 -21.62 58.89 9.10
C LEU A 8 -23.03 58.34 9.34
N ALA A 9 -24.02 58.95 8.66
CA ALA A 9 -25.40 58.50 8.68
C ALA A 9 -25.55 57.24 7.82
N VAL A 10 -26.12 56.18 8.39
CA VAL A 10 -26.47 54.93 7.68
C VAL A 10 -27.89 55.14 7.12
N ALA A 11 -27.99 55.17 5.79
CA ALA A 11 -29.27 55.11 5.10
C ALA A 11 -29.80 53.69 5.08
N PHE A 12 -30.97 53.44 5.64
CA PHE A 12 -31.72 52.21 5.51
C PHE A 12 -32.25 52.07 4.08
N ALA A 13 -31.71 51.14 3.32
CA ALA A 13 -32.34 50.68 2.08
C ALA A 13 -33.29 49.51 2.45
N ALA A 14 -34.58 49.74 2.26
CA ALA A 14 -35.60 48.71 2.38
C ALA A 14 -35.46 47.72 1.22
N THR A 15 -34.95 46.53 1.49
CA THR A 15 -35.02 45.41 0.55
C THR A 15 -36.38 44.75 0.66
N ALA A 16 -37.15 44.82 -0.41
CA ALA A 16 -38.39 44.07 -0.56
C ALA A 16 -38.05 42.55 -0.56
N SER A 17 -38.50 41.84 0.47
CA SER A 17 -38.45 40.38 0.54
C SER A 17 -39.42 39.81 -0.48
N LEU A 18 -38.91 39.30 -1.60
CA LEU A 18 -39.66 38.38 -2.45
C LEU A 18 -39.86 37.06 -1.66
N THR A 19 -41.07 36.88 -1.14
CA THR A 19 -41.53 35.59 -0.65
C THR A 19 -41.68 34.65 -1.85
N LEU A 20 -40.69 33.74 -2.01
CA LEU A 20 -40.87 32.55 -2.83
C LEU A 20 -41.97 31.70 -2.17
N PRO A 21 -42.90 31.13 -2.95
CA PRO A 21 -43.87 30.21 -2.38
C PRO A 21 -43.13 29.01 -1.78
N GLN A 22 -43.26 28.82 -0.47
CA GLN A 22 -42.89 27.59 0.21
C GLN A 22 -43.68 26.48 -0.46
N LEU A 23 -42.98 25.59 -1.18
CA LEU A 23 -43.54 24.30 -1.58
C LEU A 23 -43.96 23.62 -0.29
N ALA A 24 -45.26 23.45 -0.11
CA ALA A 24 -45.79 22.63 0.97
C ALA A 24 -45.21 21.23 0.78
N HIS A 25 -44.29 20.83 1.68
CA HIS A 25 -43.91 19.45 1.83
C HIS A 25 -45.18 18.69 2.18
N ALA A 26 -45.44 17.61 1.46
CA ALA A 26 -46.48 16.67 1.87
C ALA A 26 -46.20 16.30 3.33
N ALA A 27 -47.24 16.41 4.18
CA ALA A 27 -47.10 16.10 5.61
C ALA A 27 -46.71 14.61 5.72
N GLY A 28 -45.45 14.38 6.12
CA GLY A 28 -44.96 13.03 6.39
C GLY A 28 -45.59 12.47 7.67
N THR A 29 -45.56 11.17 7.85
CA THR A 29 -45.91 10.50 9.11
C THR A 29 -44.71 10.55 10.09
N PRO A 30 -44.93 10.40 11.41
CA PRO A 30 -43.84 10.21 12.35
C PRO A 30 -43.00 8.97 12.00
N THR A 31 -41.67 9.08 12.17
CA THR A 31 -40.72 8.03 11.86
C THR A 31 -39.83 7.69 13.05
N ALA A 32 -39.32 6.46 13.14
CA ALA A 32 -38.28 6.07 14.08
C ALA A 32 -37.14 5.41 13.30
N THR A 33 -35.92 5.95 13.42
CA THR A 33 -34.76 5.48 12.67
C THR A 33 -33.72 4.91 13.62
N PHE A 34 -33.24 3.70 13.35
CA PHE A 34 -32.18 3.05 14.11
C PHE A 34 -30.80 3.46 13.59
N SER A 35 -29.84 3.69 14.53
CA SER A 35 -28.40 3.78 14.26
C SER A 35 -27.63 2.93 15.25
N LYS A 36 -26.51 2.34 14.82
CA LYS A 36 -25.52 1.72 15.71
C LYS A 36 -24.40 2.74 15.95
N ASP A 37 -24.29 3.25 17.17
CA ASP A 37 -23.34 4.33 17.51
C ASP A 37 -21.93 3.80 17.81
N SER A 38 -21.80 2.57 18.37
CA SER A 38 -20.52 1.89 18.62
C SER A 38 -20.69 0.39 18.78
N GLY A 39 -19.60 -0.37 18.56
CA GLY A 39 -19.54 -1.82 18.76
C GLY A 39 -18.21 -2.23 19.39
N TRP A 40 -18.19 -3.37 20.13
CA TRP A 40 -17.00 -3.91 20.81
C TRP A 40 -16.92 -5.44 20.75
N GLY A 41 -17.43 -6.05 19.68
CA GLY A 41 -17.39 -7.48 19.42
C GLY A 41 -18.45 -8.29 20.17
N THR A 42 -18.52 -8.19 21.50
CA THR A 42 -19.51 -8.90 22.32
C THR A 42 -20.82 -8.14 22.47
N GLY A 43 -20.87 -6.85 22.08
CA GLY A 43 -22.05 -6.01 22.17
C GLY A 43 -21.90 -4.72 21.39
N TYR A 44 -22.98 -3.91 21.39
CA TYR A 44 -23.01 -2.62 20.71
C TYR A 44 -23.93 -1.64 21.46
N GLN A 45 -23.74 -0.35 21.15
CA GLN A 45 -24.64 0.73 21.55
C GLN A 45 -25.51 1.10 20.35
N GLY A 46 -26.82 0.96 20.52
CA GLY A 46 -27.81 1.34 19.53
C GLY A 46 -28.61 2.55 19.96
N LYS A 47 -29.14 3.29 19.00
CA LYS A 47 -29.98 4.47 19.20
C LYS A 47 -31.14 4.47 18.22
N TYR A 48 -32.31 4.84 18.68
CA TYR A 48 -33.47 5.22 17.86
C TYR A 48 -33.68 6.74 17.93
N THR A 49 -33.86 7.35 16.77
CA THR A 49 -34.27 8.76 16.65
C THR A 49 -35.71 8.80 16.15
N ILE A 50 -36.61 9.39 16.94
CA ILE A 50 -38.02 9.58 16.61
C ILE A 50 -38.18 11.00 16.06
N THR A 51 -38.72 11.13 14.85
CA THR A 51 -38.98 12.42 14.19
C THR A 51 -40.47 12.57 13.90
N ASN A 52 -41.07 13.66 14.35
CA ASN A 52 -42.44 13.99 13.98
C ASN A 52 -42.48 14.65 12.60
N GLY A 53 -42.61 13.84 11.53
CA GLY A 53 -42.81 14.32 10.17
C GLY A 53 -44.24 14.84 9.89
N GLY A 54 -45.17 14.68 10.82
CA GLY A 54 -46.55 15.11 10.71
C GLY A 54 -46.76 16.61 10.85
N SER A 55 -47.96 17.08 10.53
CA SER A 55 -48.39 18.49 10.66
C SER A 55 -48.97 18.85 12.04
N THR A 56 -49.14 17.86 12.93
CA THR A 56 -49.68 18.04 14.29
C THR A 56 -48.68 17.57 15.33
N THR A 57 -48.78 18.10 16.56
CA THR A 57 -47.92 17.66 17.66
C THR A 57 -48.13 16.18 17.96
N LEU A 58 -47.04 15.42 18.03
CA LEU A 58 -47.04 14.05 18.51
C LEU A 58 -47.02 14.04 20.02
N ASN A 59 -48.03 13.47 20.65
CA ASN A 59 -48.17 13.36 22.13
C ASN A 59 -47.94 11.90 22.55
N GLY A 60 -46.72 11.60 22.91
CA GLY A 60 -46.28 10.25 23.28
C GLY A 60 -45.79 9.44 22.05
N TRP A 61 -44.78 8.65 22.30
CA TRP A 61 -44.28 7.68 21.32
C TRP A 61 -44.02 6.32 21.98
N LYS A 62 -44.28 5.26 21.21
CA LYS A 62 -43.98 3.87 21.54
C LYS A 62 -43.27 3.25 20.36
N VAL A 63 -42.02 2.78 20.56
CA VAL A 63 -41.26 2.01 19.58
C VAL A 63 -41.24 0.55 20.01
N GLU A 64 -41.62 -0.35 19.13
CA GLU A 64 -41.55 -1.78 19.36
C GLU A 64 -40.65 -2.43 18.35
N VAL A 65 -39.84 -3.40 18.79
CA VAL A 65 -38.87 -4.10 17.95
C VAL A 65 -38.73 -5.54 18.39
N ASP A 66 -38.37 -6.40 17.45
CA ASP A 66 -37.92 -7.76 17.73
C ASP A 66 -36.40 -7.84 17.64
N VAL A 67 -35.79 -8.64 18.50
CA VAL A 67 -34.37 -8.97 18.44
C VAL A 67 -34.21 -10.39 17.93
N PRO A 68 -33.39 -10.65 16.88
CA PRO A 68 -33.17 -11.98 16.35
C PRO A 68 -32.73 -12.99 17.42
N ALA A 69 -33.02 -14.28 17.19
CA ALA A 69 -32.66 -15.36 18.11
C ALA A 69 -31.17 -15.33 18.47
N GLY A 70 -30.86 -15.38 19.77
CA GLY A 70 -29.49 -15.23 20.29
C GLY A 70 -29.07 -13.81 20.60
N GLY A 71 -29.88 -12.81 20.24
CA GLY A 71 -29.66 -11.42 20.60
C GLY A 71 -30.44 -10.99 21.83
N SER A 72 -29.99 -9.90 22.48
CA SER A 72 -30.66 -9.29 23.64
C SER A 72 -30.38 -7.79 23.71
N ILE A 73 -31.30 -7.06 24.40
CA ILE A 73 -31.09 -5.68 24.81
C ILE A 73 -30.98 -5.67 26.32
N GLY A 74 -29.85 -5.19 26.87
CA GLY A 74 -29.53 -5.26 28.29
C GLY A 74 -30.00 -4.04 29.08
N SER A 75 -29.72 -2.83 28.62
CA SER A 75 -30.07 -1.56 29.25
C SER A 75 -30.51 -0.54 28.21
N ALA A 76 -31.38 0.39 28.63
CA ALA A 76 -31.80 1.51 27.78
C ALA A 76 -31.86 2.80 28.63
N TRP A 77 -31.69 3.96 27.97
CA TRP A 77 -31.73 5.29 28.57
C TRP A 77 -32.55 6.24 27.70
N ASP A 78 -33.09 7.29 28.33
CA ASP A 78 -34.04 8.24 27.75
C ASP A 78 -35.36 7.58 27.27
N THR A 79 -35.70 6.40 27.80
CA THR A 79 -36.92 5.64 27.53
C THR A 79 -37.31 4.79 28.72
N VAL A 80 -38.55 4.31 28.75
CA VAL A 80 -38.98 3.20 29.60
C VAL A 80 -39.00 1.93 28.74
N MET A 81 -38.19 0.94 29.09
CA MET A 81 -38.07 -0.31 28.33
C MET A 81 -38.80 -1.44 29.09
N THR A 82 -39.60 -2.22 28.34
CA THR A 82 -40.15 -3.51 28.77
C THR A 82 -39.92 -4.55 27.66
N HIS A 83 -39.92 -5.85 28.01
CA HIS A 83 -39.79 -6.90 27.00
C HIS A 83 -40.53 -8.17 27.40
N SER A 84 -40.91 -8.97 26.38
CA SER A 84 -41.42 -10.32 26.49
C SER A 84 -40.72 -11.22 25.48
N GLY A 85 -39.82 -12.10 25.98
CA GLY A 85 -38.94 -12.86 25.11
C GLY A 85 -38.02 -11.95 24.28
N THR A 86 -38.05 -12.08 22.97
CA THR A 86 -37.29 -11.28 22.03
C THR A 86 -37.96 -9.98 21.58
N HIS A 87 -39.19 -9.74 22.01
CA HIS A 87 -39.93 -8.52 21.70
C HIS A 87 -39.71 -7.44 22.76
N TYR A 88 -39.25 -6.26 22.37
CA TYR A 88 -38.92 -5.11 23.20
C TYR A 88 -39.81 -3.93 22.87
N THR A 89 -40.32 -3.29 23.92
CA THR A 89 -41.16 -2.08 23.83
C THR A 89 -40.45 -0.94 24.56
N PHE A 90 -40.30 0.20 23.89
CA PHE A 90 -39.73 1.43 24.39
C PHE A 90 -40.78 2.52 24.34
N THR A 91 -41.02 3.19 25.47
CA THR A 91 -41.96 4.31 25.56
C THR A 91 -41.26 5.57 26.07
N ASN A 92 -41.80 6.72 25.70
CA ASN A 92 -41.22 8.00 26.10
C ASN A 92 -41.18 8.18 27.64
N GLN A 93 -40.20 8.96 28.09
CA GLN A 93 -40.17 9.57 29.41
C GLN A 93 -41.09 10.82 29.45
N SER A 94 -41.39 11.32 30.66
CA SER A 94 -42.25 12.50 30.84
C SER A 94 -41.72 13.77 30.13
N TYR A 95 -40.43 13.85 29.87
CA TYR A 95 -39.76 15.04 29.31
C TYR A 95 -39.55 14.99 27.81
N ASN A 96 -39.66 13.82 27.14
CA ASN A 96 -39.35 13.66 25.74
C ASN A 96 -40.50 13.08 24.89
N GLY A 97 -41.72 13.01 25.43
CA GLY A 97 -42.88 12.44 24.75
C GLY A 97 -43.66 13.41 23.86
N THR A 98 -43.41 14.71 23.93
CA THR A 98 -44.16 15.71 23.15
C THR A 98 -43.26 16.31 22.08
N LEU A 99 -43.57 16.06 20.81
CA LEU A 99 -42.79 16.54 19.67
C LEU A 99 -43.64 17.41 18.74
N ALA A 100 -43.28 18.67 18.62
CA ALA A 100 -43.88 19.57 17.62
C ALA A 100 -43.60 19.06 16.19
N PRO A 101 -44.36 19.50 15.16
CA PRO A 101 -44.07 19.19 13.77
C PRO A 101 -42.61 19.49 13.41
N GLY A 102 -41.91 18.51 12.82
CA GLY A 102 -40.50 18.58 12.47
C GLY A 102 -39.50 18.36 13.63
N ALA A 103 -39.96 18.26 14.86
CA ALA A 103 -39.11 18.01 16.03
C ALA A 103 -38.73 16.52 16.13
N SER A 104 -37.55 16.27 16.75
CA SER A 104 -37.03 14.93 16.97
C SER A 104 -36.59 14.74 18.44
N THR A 105 -36.62 13.51 18.89
CA THR A 105 -36.01 13.03 20.11
C THR A 105 -35.30 11.70 19.87
N SER A 106 -34.50 11.24 20.83
CA SER A 106 -33.84 9.94 20.72
C SER A 106 -33.76 9.22 22.05
N PHE A 107 -33.62 7.90 21.98
CA PHE A 107 -33.25 7.06 23.12
C PHE A 107 -32.17 6.08 22.71
N GLY A 108 -31.35 5.64 23.65
CA GLY A 108 -30.28 4.68 23.41
C GLY A 108 -30.45 3.39 24.21
N PHE A 109 -29.72 2.34 23.77
CA PHE A 109 -29.70 1.06 24.48
C PHE A 109 -28.40 0.29 24.18
N SER A 110 -28.08 -0.69 25.05
CA SER A 110 -27.00 -1.65 24.83
C SER A 110 -27.59 -2.96 24.30
N GLY A 111 -27.05 -3.46 23.17
CA GLY A 111 -27.42 -4.74 22.54
C GLY A 111 -26.26 -5.72 22.51
N ALA A 112 -26.54 -7.02 22.48
CA ALA A 112 -25.57 -8.10 22.34
C ALA A 112 -26.18 -9.28 21.55
N PRO A 113 -25.33 -10.04 20.80
CA PRO A 113 -23.97 -9.71 20.35
C PRO A 113 -23.97 -8.60 19.30
N GLU A 114 -22.78 -8.07 18.95
CA GLU A 114 -22.66 -6.96 18.00
C GLU A 114 -23.23 -7.27 16.59
N SER A 115 -23.25 -8.53 16.21
CA SER A 115 -23.80 -9.00 14.93
C SER A 115 -25.32 -8.92 14.81
N THR A 116 -26.05 -8.68 15.91
CA THR A 116 -27.52 -8.58 15.92
C THR A 116 -27.95 -7.11 15.88
N THR A 117 -29.00 -6.82 15.10
CA THR A 117 -29.68 -5.53 15.09
C THR A 117 -31.18 -5.75 15.29
N PRO A 118 -31.92 -4.82 15.93
CA PRO A 118 -33.38 -4.91 16.03
C PRO A 118 -34.04 -4.94 14.65
N VAL A 119 -35.12 -5.71 14.54
CA VAL A 119 -35.96 -5.87 13.34
C VAL A 119 -37.43 -5.60 13.69
N ASN A 120 -38.31 -5.60 12.69
CA ASN A 120 -39.75 -5.44 12.87
C ASN A 120 -40.16 -4.19 13.66
N CYS A 121 -39.48 -3.07 13.39
CA CYS A 121 -39.71 -1.82 14.12
C CYS A 121 -41.08 -1.23 13.81
N THR A 122 -41.86 -0.93 14.87
CA THR A 122 -43.08 -0.10 14.78
C THR A 122 -42.96 1.13 15.67
N LEU A 123 -43.54 2.26 15.24
CA LEU A 123 -43.74 3.49 16.00
C LEU A 123 -45.26 3.74 16.13
N ASN A 124 -45.79 3.68 17.36
CA ASN A 124 -47.20 3.84 17.64
C ASN A 124 -48.08 2.92 16.75
N ASP A 125 -47.69 1.65 16.70
CA ASP A 125 -48.37 0.56 15.98
C ASP A 125 -48.27 0.68 14.44
N ALA A 126 -47.54 1.65 13.89
CA ALA A 126 -47.23 1.79 12.45
C ALA A 126 -45.76 1.47 12.18
N PRO A 127 -45.38 0.95 11.01
CA PRO A 127 -43.98 0.70 10.66
C PRO A 127 -43.10 1.94 10.84
N CYS A 128 -41.88 1.78 11.37
CA CYS A 128 -40.99 2.88 11.74
C CYS A 128 -40.60 3.82 10.58
N GLY A 129 -40.71 3.38 9.33
CA GLY A 129 -40.31 4.11 8.13
C GLY A 129 -41.39 5.00 7.48
N GLY A 130 -42.56 5.20 8.12
CA GLY A 130 -43.52 6.23 7.67
C GLY A 130 -44.31 5.92 6.38
N GLY A 131 -44.59 4.65 6.07
CA GLY A 131 -45.45 4.22 4.97
C GLY A 131 -46.59 3.32 5.47
N GLY A 132 -47.83 3.77 5.32
CA GLY A 132 -49.01 2.97 5.74
C GLY A 132 -49.34 1.84 4.77
N GLY A 133 -49.52 0.64 5.32
CA GLY A 133 -50.16 -0.47 4.62
C GLY A 133 -49.47 -1.81 4.92
N GLY A 134 -50.15 -2.68 5.70
CA GLY A 134 -49.76 -4.08 5.90
C GLY A 134 -49.89 -4.90 4.62
N GLY A 135 -48.93 -4.80 3.74
CA GLY A 135 -48.73 -5.66 2.60
C GLY A 135 -47.22 -5.80 2.39
N THR A 136 -46.78 -6.97 1.96
CA THR A 136 -45.39 -7.15 1.50
C THR A 136 -45.13 -6.06 0.45
N ASP A 137 -44.09 -5.24 0.64
CA ASP A 137 -43.67 -4.29 -0.37
C ASP A 137 -43.29 -5.04 -1.65
N THR A 138 -43.97 -4.74 -2.75
CA THR A 138 -43.77 -5.35 -4.06
C THR A 138 -43.39 -4.29 -5.12
N SER A 139 -43.29 -3.02 -4.70
CA SER A 139 -42.85 -1.92 -5.55
C SER A 139 -41.34 -1.97 -5.68
N ALA A 140 -40.83 -1.88 -6.87
CA ALA A 140 -39.38 -1.75 -7.06
C ALA A 140 -38.99 -0.27 -7.10
N PRO A 141 -37.82 0.11 -6.60
CA PRO A 141 -37.30 1.46 -6.72
C PRO A 141 -37.23 1.95 -8.17
N THR A 142 -37.25 3.25 -8.38
CA THR A 142 -36.95 3.82 -9.69
C THR A 142 -35.51 3.47 -10.13
N ALA A 143 -35.31 3.30 -11.44
CA ALA A 143 -33.94 3.07 -11.95
C ALA A 143 -33.01 4.25 -11.59
N PRO A 144 -31.73 3.99 -11.20
CA PRO A 144 -30.76 5.05 -10.97
C PRO A 144 -30.56 5.93 -12.19
N GLY A 145 -30.52 7.26 -12.01
CA GLY A 145 -30.39 8.21 -13.09
C GLY A 145 -28.94 8.58 -13.42
N GLY A 146 -28.65 8.77 -14.73
CA GLY A 146 -27.41 9.37 -15.21
C GLY A 146 -26.09 8.78 -14.69
N PRO A 147 -25.90 7.45 -14.72
CA PRO A 147 -24.61 6.91 -14.32
C PRO A 147 -23.49 7.46 -15.22
N HIS A 148 -22.39 7.85 -14.62
CA HIS A 148 -21.25 8.43 -15.33
C HIS A 148 -19.95 8.06 -14.63
N VAL A 149 -18.87 8.04 -15.40
CA VAL A 149 -17.51 7.82 -14.88
C VAL A 149 -17.02 9.10 -14.22
N THR A 150 -16.55 9.00 -12.96
CA THR A 150 -15.97 10.11 -12.20
C THR A 150 -14.45 10.07 -12.16
N GLY A 151 -13.84 8.89 -12.43
CA GLY A 151 -12.40 8.72 -12.49
C GLY A 151 -12.03 7.36 -13.04
N THR A 152 -10.82 7.26 -13.58
CA THR A 152 -10.24 5.99 -14.05
C THR A 152 -8.78 5.90 -13.66
N THR A 153 -8.33 4.70 -13.29
CA THR A 153 -6.92 4.35 -13.15
C THR A 153 -6.57 3.24 -14.14
N ALA A 154 -5.35 2.73 -14.10
CA ALA A 154 -4.97 1.58 -14.91
C ALA A 154 -5.72 0.28 -14.54
N SER A 155 -6.32 0.20 -13.34
CA SER A 155 -6.96 -1.01 -12.83
C SER A 155 -8.35 -0.78 -12.23
N SER A 156 -8.89 0.44 -12.30
CA SER A 156 -10.20 0.76 -11.73
C SER A 156 -10.97 1.81 -12.52
N ILE A 157 -12.30 1.79 -12.34
CA ILE A 157 -13.23 2.79 -12.86
C ILE A 157 -14.16 3.19 -11.72
N ALA A 158 -14.16 4.49 -11.39
CA ALA A 158 -15.07 5.09 -10.42
C ALA A 158 -16.33 5.60 -11.12
N LEU A 159 -17.48 5.32 -10.53
CA LEU A 159 -18.80 5.64 -11.05
C LEU A 159 -19.61 6.42 -10.03
N ALA A 160 -20.46 7.33 -10.51
CA ALA A 160 -21.50 7.96 -9.71
C ALA A 160 -22.82 8.00 -10.50
N TRP A 161 -23.94 8.14 -9.78
CA TRP A 161 -25.30 8.20 -10.35
C TRP A 161 -26.23 9.03 -9.48
N THR A 162 -27.37 9.40 -10.06
CA THR A 162 -28.44 10.07 -9.31
C THR A 162 -29.22 9.05 -8.50
N ALA A 163 -29.52 9.40 -7.24
CA ALA A 163 -30.26 8.56 -6.33
C ALA A 163 -31.64 8.14 -6.89
N SER A 164 -31.99 6.89 -6.65
CA SER A 164 -33.33 6.35 -6.90
C SER A 164 -34.31 6.79 -5.81
N THR A 165 -35.60 6.73 -6.11
CA THR A 165 -36.70 6.92 -5.16
C THR A 165 -37.52 5.64 -5.07
N ASP A 166 -38.13 5.43 -3.93
CA ASP A 166 -38.99 4.30 -3.64
C ASP A 166 -40.06 4.71 -2.64
N ASP A 167 -41.19 4.04 -2.59
CA ASP A 167 -42.32 4.36 -1.70
C ASP A 167 -42.05 3.93 -0.24
N VAL A 168 -41.13 2.99 0.00
CA VAL A 168 -40.68 2.56 1.34
C VAL A 168 -39.24 3.06 1.62
N GLY A 169 -38.37 2.94 0.63
CA GLY A 169 -37.01 3.48 0.70
C GLY A 169 -35.95 2.61 0.04
N VAL A 170 -34.95 3.26 -0.58
CA VAL A 170 -33.81 2.60 -1.21
C VAL A 170 -32.76 2.25 -0.15
N THR A 171 -32.34 0.99 -0.09
CA THR A 171 -31.33 0.51 0.87
C THR A 171 -29.95 0.32 0.24
N GLY A 172 -29.86 0.27 -1.10
CA GLY A 172 -28.56 0.15 -1.77
C GLY A 172 -28.66 -0.02 -3.27
N TYR A 173 -27.48 -0.18 -3.89
CA TYR A 173 -27.31 -0.26 -5.34
C TYR A 173 -26.41 -1.44 -5.71
N ARG A 174 -26.63 -1.99 -6.91
CA ARG A 174 -25.76 -2.98 -7.54
C ARG A 174 -25.25 -2.44 -8.87
N VAL A 175 -23.94 -2.53 -9.07
CA VAL A 175 -23.30 -2.22 -10.36
C VAL A 175 -23.09 -3.52 -11.12
N TYR A 176 -23.48 -3.52 -12.37
CA TYR A 176 -23.37 -4.67 -13.26
C TYR A 176 -22.46 -4.38 -14.43
N GLU A 177 -21.64 -5.36 -14.79
CA GLU A 177 -21.01 -5.48 -16.10
C GLU A 177 -21.68 -6.65 -16.84
N GLY A 178 -22.45 -6.33 -17.87
CA GLY A 178 -23.31 -7.31 -18.53
C GLY A 178 -24.38 -7.87 -17.58
N SER A 179 -24.25 -9.16 -17.20
CA SER A 179 -25.11 -9.83 -16.21
C SER A 179 -24.43 -10.03 -14.85
N THR A 180 -23.13 -9.73 -14.73
CA THR A 180 -22.33 -9.96 -13.51
C THR A 180 -22.42 -8.75 -12.58
N VAL A 181 -22.69 -8.98 -11.28
CA VAL A 181 -22.59 -7.94 -10.25
C VAL A 181 -21.11 -7.73 -9.93
N VAL A 182 -20.60 -6.51 -10.15
CA VAL A 182 -19.19 -6.16 -9.90
C VAL A 182 -19.02 -5.27 -8.67
N ALA A 183 -20.09 -4.64 -8.17
CA ALA A 183 -20.08 -3.94 -6.89
C ALA A 183 -21.48 -3.89 -6.26
N THR A 184 -21.54 -3.83 -4.92
CA THR A 184 -22.77 -3.58 -4.14
C THR A 184 -22.45 -2.51 -3.10
N VAL A 185 -23.20 -1.42 -3.08
CA VAL A 185 -22.97 -0.25 -2.23
C VAL A 185 -24.28 0.31 -1.67
N SER A 186 -24.21 1.02 -0.54
CA SER A 186 -25.38 1.72 0.02
C SER A 186 -25.53 3.16 -0.52
N GLY A 187 -24.45 3.77 -1.02
CA GLY A 187 -24.42 5.13 -1.55
C GLY A 187 -24.59 5.19 -3.07
N THR A 188 -24.51 6.39 -3.63
CA THR A 188 -24.70 6.68 -5.06
C THR A 188 -23.40 6.73 -5.88
N SER A 189 -22.36 6.07 -5.38
CA SER A 189 -21.07 5.92 -6.06
C SER A 189 -20.47 4.55 -5.78
N ALA A 190 -19.65 4.05 -6.70
CA ALA A 190 -18.89 2.81 -6.55
C ALA A 190 -17.58 2.89 -7.34
N THR A 191 -16.55 2.17 -6.88
CA THR A 191 -15.32 1.95 -7.65
C THR A 191 -15.20 0.47 -7.99
N VAL A 192 -15.17 0.15 -9.29
CA VAL A 192 -14.89 -1.21 -9.77
C VAL A 192 -13.39 -1.34 -9.95
N THR A 193 -12.81 -2.33 -9.29
CA THR A 193 -11.34 -2.57 -9.25
C THR A 193 -10.98 -3.90 -9.91
N GLY A 194 -9.68 -4.18 -10.05
CA GLY A 194 -9.19 -5.43 -10.64
C GLY A 194 -9.34 -5.50 -12.16
N LEU A 195 -9.51 -4.36 -12.82
CA LEU A 195 -9.68 -4.29 -14.28
C LEU A 195 -8.31 -4.33 -14.98
N ALA A 196 -8.30 -4.87 -16.21
CA ALA A 196 -7.12 -4.80 -17.04
C ALA A 196 -6.87 -3.35 -17.50
N ALA A 197 -5.61 -2.96 -17.63
CA ALA A 197 -5.25 -1.64 -18.15
C ALA A 197 -5.65 -1.50 -19.64
N SER A 198 -5.96 -0.27 -20.06
CA SER A 198 -6.41 0.05 -21.42
C SER A 198 -7.61 -0.78 -21.89
N SER A 199 -8.42 -1.26 -20.97
CA SER A 199 -9.64 -2.03 -21.24
C SER A 199 -10.90 -1.17 -21.10
N SER A 200 -11.89 -1.44 -21.95
CA SER A 200 -13.15 -0.72 -21.96
C SER A 200 -14.23 -1.57 -21.30
N HIS A 201 -14.94 -1.00 -20.35
CA HIS A 201 -15.95 -1.66 -19.53
C HIS A 201 -17.25 -0.88 -19.55
N THR A 202 -18.38 -1.58 -19.68
CA THR A 202 -19.70 -0.95 -19.75
C THR A 202 -20.55 -1.39 -18.57
N TYR A 203 -21.03 -0.42 -17.78
CA TYR A 203 -21.76 -0.64 -16.55
C TYR A 203 -23.20 -0.16 -16.62
N THR A 204 -24.06 -0.85 -15.88
CA THR A 204 -25.41 -0.42 -15.54
C THR A 204 -25.62 -0.55 -14.04
N VAL A 205 -26.53 0.21 -13.46
CA VAL A 205 -26.80 0.22 -12.02
C VAL A 205 -28.26 -0.07 -11.76
N THR A 206 -28.55 -0.84 -10.70
CA THR A 206 -29.91 -1.02 -10.16
C THR A 206 -29.96 -0.52 -8.73
N ALA A 207 -31.16 -0.16 -8.25
CA ALA A 207 -31.45 0.15 -6.86
C ALA A 207 -32.21 -1.00 -6.22
N ARG A 208 -32.06 -1.18 -4.90
CA ARG A 208 -32.77 -2.17 -4.10
C ARG A 208 -33.38 -1.54 -2.85
N ASP A 209 -34.57 -2.03 -2.47
CA ASP A 209 -35.22 -1.72 -1.21
C ASP A 209 -34.93 -2.76 -0.10
N ALA A 210 -35.59 -2.61 1.05
CA ALA A 210 -35.47 -3.54 2.17
C ALA A 210 -36.24 -4.84 1.97
N ALA A 211 -37.29 -4.83 1.14
CA ALA A 211 -38.08 -6.00 0.82
C ALA A 211 -37.41 -6.93 -0.22
N GLY A 212 -36.34 -6.43 -0.86
CA GLY A 212 -35.58 -7.18 -1.86
C GLY A 212 -36.01 -6.92 -3.30
N ASN A 213 -36.95 -5.99 -3.54
CA ASN A 213 -37.28 -5.59 -4.90
C ASN A 213 -36.11 -4.85 -5.53
N GLU A 214 -35.89 -5.07 -6.81
CA GLU A 214 -34.79 -4.48 -7.56
C GLU A 214 -35.34 -3.73 -8.78
N SER A 215 -34.84 -2.53 -8.99
CA SER A 215 -35.24 -1.63 -10.07
C SER A 215 -34.86 -2.19 -11.45
N ALA A 216 -35.41 -1.61 -12.49
CA ALA A 216 -34.86 -1.74 -13.82
C ALA A 216 -33.40 -1.23 -13.84
N LYS A 217 -32.57 -1.74 -14.75
CA LYS A 217 -31.22 -1.24 -14.97
C LYS A 217 -31.26 0.20 -15.48
N SER A 218 -30.31 1.01 -15.02
CA SER A 218 -30.07 2.35 -15.54
C SER A 218 -29.70 2.35 -17.03
N ALA A 219 -29.57 3.53 -17.62
CA ALA A 219 -28.80 3.69 -18.86
C ALA A 219 -27.37 3.18 -18.63
N SER A 220 -26.72 2.69 -19.68
CA SER A 220 -25.33 2.23 -19.59
C SER A 220 -24.36 3.41 -19.61
N THR A 221 -23.25 3.26 -18.90
CA THR A 221 -22.08 4.14 -19.01
C THR A 221 -20.85 3.30 -19.32
N THR A 222 -19.96 3.84 -20.15
CA THR A 222 -18.72 3.15 -20.52
C THR A 222 -17.53 3.95 -20.02
N GLY A 223 -16.61 3.26 -19.31
CA GLY A 223 -15.32 3.78 -18.90
C GLY A 223 -14.20 2.96 -19.53
N THR A 224 -13.08 3.60 -19.78
CA THR A 224 -11.86 2.92 -20.21
C THR A 224 -10.79 3.15 -19.16
N THR A 225 -10.19 2.07 -18.65
CA THR A 225 -9.07 2.16 -17.74
C THR A 225 -7.90 2.86 -18.42
N GLN A 226 -7.12 3.58 -17.65
CA GLN A 226 -5.90 4.21 -18.17
C GLN A 226 -4.90 3.13 -18.61
N ALA A 227 -3.95 3.51 -19.44
CA ALA A 227 -2.77 2.70 -19.67
C ALA A 227 -2.01 2.56 -18.32
N SER A 228 -1.42 1.41 -18.08
CA SER A 228 -0.52 1.27 -16.92
C SER A 228 0.52 2.38 -16.99
N GLY A 229 0.62 3.20 -15.94
CA GLY A 229 1.60 4.28 -15.91
C GLY A 229 3.00 3.69 -16.10
N GLY A 230 3.68 4.08 -17.19
CA GLY A 230 5.10 3.79 -17.39
C GLY A 230 5.47 2.45 -18.03
N GLY A 231 4.66 1.91 -18.94
CA GLY A 231 5.12 0.80 -19.79
C GLY A 231 4.47 0.86 -21.15
N THR A 232 5.17 1.33 -22.16
CA THR A 232 4.80 1.07 -23.54
C THR A 232 4.67 -0.43 -23.75
N SER A 233 3.60 -0.87 -24.39
CA SER A 233 3.38 -2.28 -24.74
C SER A 233 4.64 -2.86 -25.38
N GLY A 234 5.32 -3.77 -24.67
CA GLY A 234 6.54 -4.42 -25.13
C GLY A 234 7.82 -4.11 -24.32
N THR A 235 7.89 -3.05 -23.51
CA THR A 235 9.10 -2.72 -22.74
C THR A 235 9.12 -3.40 -21.37
N TYR A 236 10.20 -4.11 -21.06
CA TYR A 236 10.41 -4.70 -19.73
C TYR A 236 10.87 -3.65 -18.73
N GLN A 237 10.32 -3.68 -17.51
CA GLN A 237 10.82 -2.87 -16.42
C GLN A 237 12.18 -3.36 -15.95
N LYS A 238 13.07 -2.44 -15.68
CA LYS A 238 14.40 -2.67 -15.10
C LYS A 238 14.55 -1.72 -13.94
N THR A 239 14.24 -2.21 -12.74
CA THR A 239 14.26 -1.44 -11.49
C THR A 239 15.55 -1.74 -10.74
N GLY A 240 16.34 -0.72 -10.41
CA GLY A 240 17.57 -0.88 -9.63
C GLY A 240 17.47 -0.16 -8.29
N TYR A 241 17.96 -0.78 -7.21
CA TYR A 241 18.08 -0.14 -5.91
C TYR A 241 19.41 0.57 -5.76
N TYR A 242 19.37 1.86 -5.37
CA TYR A 242 20.54 2.65 -5.04
C TYR A 242 20.62 2.82 -3.52
N PRO A 243 21.69 2.34 -2.86
CA PRO A 243 21.85 2.47 -1.41
C PRO A 243 22.20 3.92 -1.04
N GLN A 244 21.39 4.53 -0.14
CA GLN A 244 21.61 5.87 0.41
C GLN A 244 23.05 6.07 0.92
N TRP A 245 23.56 5.03 1.61
CA TRP A 245 24.91 4.97 2.20
C TRP A 245 26.03 4.68 1.18
N GLY A 246 25.70 4.57 -0.11
CA GLY A 246 26.68 4.29 -1.18
C GLY A 246 27.84 5.27 -1.24
N ILE A 247 27.61 6.53 -0.85
CA ILE A 247 28.62 7.61 -0.88
C ILE A 247 29.75 7.44 0.14
N TYR A 248 29.62 6.55 1.13
CA TYR A 248 30.63 6.30 2.16
C TYR A 248 31.62 5.19 1.76
N GLY A 249 31.74 4.13 2.54
CA GLY A 249 32.71 3.05 2.33
C GLY A 249 32.61 2.35 0.97
N ARG A 250 31.43 2.33 0.35
CA ARG A 250 31.24 1.80 -1.01
C ARG A 250 31.80 2.71 -2.10
N ASN A 251 31.96 4.02 -1.81
CA ASN A 251 32.39 5.07 -2.73
C ASN A 251 31.66 4.97 -4.09
N PHE A 252 30.32 4.83 -4.01
CA PHE A 252 29.44 4.71 -5.14
C PHE A 252 28.44 5.88 -5.16
N TRP A 253 28.57 6.71 -6.19
CA TRP A 253 27.84 7.97 -6.33
C TRP A 253 26.78 7.87 -7.43
N MET A 254 25.76 8.74 -7.43
CA MET A 254 24.80 8.82 -8.54
C MET A 254 25.48 9.00 -9.91
N LYS A 255 26.63 9.65 -9.94
CA LYS A 255 27.48 9.78 -11.13
C LYS A 255 27.92 8.43 -11.70
N ASP A 256 28.16 7.43 -10.85
CA ASP A 256 28.63 6.12 -11.28
C ASP A 256 27.56 5.39 -12.08
N LEU A 257 26.27 5.60 -11.78
CA LEU A 257 25.14 5.09 -12.59
C LEU A 257 25.14 5.68 -14.01
N ASP A 258 25.53 6.94 -14.17
CA ASP A 258 25.67 7.59 -15.48
C ASP A 258 26.90 7.08 -16.21
N THR A 259 28.05 7.05 -15.55
CA THR A 259 29.35 6.74 -16.18
C THR A 259 29.51 5.26 -16.54
N ASN A 260 28.92 4.35 -15.77
CA ASN A 260 28.91 2.91 -16.10
C ASN A 260 27.76 2.53 -17.07
N GLY A 261 26.93 3.50 -17.44
CA GLY A 261 25.84 3.35 -18.38
C GLY A 261 24.59 2.67 -17.82
N ALA A 262 24.49 2.47 -16.52
CA ALA A 262 23.32 1.85 -15.88
C ALA A 262 22.08 2.76 -15.98
N ALA A 263 22.24 4.07 -15.71
CA ALA A 263 21.12 5.02 -15.75
C ALA A 263 20.38 5.06 -17.10
N GLY A 264 21.09 4.88 -18.21
CA GLY A 264 20.48 4.82 -19.54
C GLY A 264 19.77 3.49 -19.87
N LYS A 265 19.93 2.48 -19.02
CA LYS A 265 19.33 1.13 -19.20
C LYS A 265 18.20 0.88 -18.21
N LEU A 266 18.21 1.52 -17.03
CA LEU A 266 17.15 1.43 -16.04
C LEU A 266 15.88 2.15 -16.52
N THR A 267 14.72 1.63 -16.14
CA THR A 267 13.43 2.32 -16.25
C THR A 267 13.05 3.00 -14.94
N VAL A 268 13.45 2.39 -13.81
CA VAL A 268 13.17 2.90 -12.46
C VAL A 268 14.42 2.74 -11.59
N LEU A 269 14.69 3.74 -10.76
CA LEU A 269 15.67 3.71 -9.69
C LEU A 269 14.95 3.85 -8.35
N ASN A 270 15.07 2.85 -7.47
CA ASN A 270 14.59 2.92 -6.09
C ASN A 270 15.73 3.45 -5.22
N TYR A 271 15.51 4.60 -4.61
CA TYR A 271 16.43 5.18 -3.62
C TYR A 271 16.13 4.56 -2.24
N SER A 272 17.08 3.86 -1.65
CA SER A 272 16.88 3.05 -0.46
C SER A 272 17.86 3.41 0.67
N PHE A 273 17.40 3.57 1.91
CA PHE A 273 16.01 3.48 2.38
C PHE A 273 15.66 4.68 3.24
N GLU A 274 14.35 5.02 3.27
CA GLU A 274 13.81 5.97 4.23
C GLU A 274 13.03 5.25 5.32
N ASN A 275 12.90 5.89 6.49
CA ASN A 275 12.42 5.26 7.71
C ASN A 275 11.10 5.87 8.24
N VAL A 276 10.50 5.18 9.19
CA VAL A 276 9.34 5.63 9.96
C VAL A 276 9.81 6.27 11.27
N ASP A 277 9.31 7.48 11.58
CA ASP A 277 9.51 8.10 12.90
C ASP A 277 8.86 7.24 14.00
N PRO A 278 9.65 6.70 14.94
CA PRO A 278 9.12 5.81 15.98
C PRO A 278 8.15 6.48 16.96
N ASN A 279 8.20 7.82 17.08
CA ASN A 279 7.38 8.57 18.02
C ASN A 279 6.13 9.15 17.37
N ASN A 280 6.28 9.69 16.16
CA ASN A 280 5.21 10.38 15.46
C ASN A 280 4.48 9.49 14.46
N LEU A 281 5.07 8.35 14.06
CA LEU A 281 4.54 7.46 13.02
C LEU A 281 4.29 8.24 11.72
N THR A 282 5.33 8.93 11.25
CA THR A 282 5.38 9.72 10.01
C THR A 282 6.63 9.36 9.22
N CYS A 283 6.70 9.67 7.93
CA CYS A 283 7.97 9.83 7.25
C CYS A 283 8.76 10.96 7.92
N PHE A 284 10.07 10.83 8.01
CA PHE A 284 10.89 11.84 8.68
C PHE A 284 12.33 11.81 8.15
N GLU A 285 13.04 12.88 8.42
CA GLU A 285 14.47 13.02 8.13
C GLU A 285 15.25 13.23 9.42
N THR A 286 16.35 12.54 9.54
CA THR A 286 17.23 12.60 10.72
C THR A 286 18.69 12.33 10.34
N THR A 287 19.62 12.72 11.20
CA THR A 287 21.06 12.40 11.10
C THR A 287 21.49 11.36 12.13
N LYS A 288 20.55 10.61 12.68
CA LYS A 288 20.85 9.57 13.67
C LYS A 288 21.38 8.32 12.98
N ALA A 289 22.65 8.01 13.19
CA ALA A 289 23.23 6.75 12.73
C ALA A 289 22.58 5.54 13.44
N THR A 290 22.48 4.42 12.73
CA THR A 290 22.11 3.14 13.31
C THR A 290 23.31 2.42 13.94
N THR A 291 23.06 1.38 14.75
CA THR A 291 24.12 0.47 15.21
C THR A 291 24.53 -0.47 14.06
N THR A 292 25.77 -0.96 14.09
CA THR A 292 26.26 -1.94 13.11
C THR A 292 26.05 -3.39 13.56
N ASN A 293 25.41 -3.61 14.71
CA ASN A 293 25.09 -4.95 15.21
C ASN A 293 23.75 -5.42 14.63
N PRO A 294 23.75 -6.39 13.71
CA PRO A 294 22.52 -6.87 13.05
C PRO A 294 21.58 -7.65 13.97
N SER A 295 22.06 -8.05 15.16
CA SER A 295 21.24 -8.73 16.17
C SER A 295 20.68 -7.76 17.22
N ASP A 296 20.94 -6.46 17.11
CA ASP A 296 20.42 -5.44 18.02
C ASP A 296 18.94 -5.14 17.66
N PRO A 297 17.98 -5.42 18.58
CA PRO A 297 16.57 -5.13 18.31
C PRO A 297 16.30 -3.64 18.07
N ASP A 298 17.17 -2.75 18.55
CA ASP A 298 17.05 -1.31 18.33
C ASP A 298 17.78 -0.81 17.07
N GLN A 299 18.46 -1.71 16.33
CA GLN A 299 19.10 -1.33 15.06
C GLN A 299 18.07 -0.67 14.12
N GLY A 300 18.39 0.51 13.59
CA GLY A 300 17.52 1.28 12.70
C GLY A 300 16.43 2.10 13.40
N THR A 301 16.19 1.92 14.71
CA THR A 301 15.13 2.68 15.41
C THR A 301 15.41 4.18 15.41
N GLY A 302 14.58 4.93 14.65
CA GLY A 302 14.70 6.37 14.47
C GLY A 302 16.01 6.80 13.81
N ALA A 303 16.66 5.92 13.06
CA ALA A 303 17.86 6.22 12.28
C ALA A 303 17.49 6.80 10.90
N GLY A 304 18.43 7.51 10.27
CA GLY A 304 18.32 8.08 8.94
C GLY A 304 19.57 8.90 8.61
N ASP A 305 19.72 9.30 7.37
CA ASP A 305 20.90 10.00 6.89
C ASP A 305 20.56 11.21 6.01
N GLN A 306 19.87 12.17 6.61
CA GLN A 306 19.56 13.46 6.00
C GLN A 306 20.80 14.16 5.41
N TYR A 307 21.99 13.86 5.95
CA TYR A 307 23.22 14.39 5.41
C TYR A 307 23.54 13.82 4.02
N ALA A 308 23.46 12.49 3.83
CA ALA A 308 23.62 11.86 2.52
C ALA A 308 22.50 12.30 1.55
N ASP A 309 21.27 12.45 2.04
CA ASP A 309 20.10 12.76 1.24
C ASP A 309 20.18 14.16 0.61
N TYR A 310 20.29 15.19 1.40
CA TYR A 310 20.28 16.57 0.89
C TYR A 310 21.20 17.57 1.61
N GLY A 311 22.06 17.09 2.55
CA GLY A 311 23.01 17.93 3.31
C GLY A 311 24.43 17.92 2.75
N ALA A 312 24.93 16.79 2.25
CA ALA A 312 26.30 16.63 1.79
C ALA A 312 26.60 17.45 0.53
N SER A 313 27.63 18.28 0.57
CA SER A 313 28.10 18.99 -0.63
C SER A 313 28.89 18.03 -1.53
N VAL A 314 28.37 17.77 -2.73
CA VAL A 314 29.00 16.88 -3.72
C VAL A 314 29.99 17.66 -4.56
N SER A 315 31.25 17.18 -4.62
CA SER A 315 32.30 17.79 -5.43
C SER A 315 32.06 17.59 -6.94
N ALA A 316 32.72 18.35 -7.78
CA ALA A 316 32.62 18.22 -9.23
C ALA A 316 32.99 16.81 -9.72
N ASP A 317 33.94 16.15 -9.08
CA ASP A 317 34.38 14.80 -9.46
C ASP A 317 33.32 13.74 -9.19
N HIS A 318 32.42 13.96 -8.23
CA HIS A 318 31.34 13.05 -7.87
C HIS A 318 29.98 13.51 -8.38
N SER A 319 29.90 14.71 -8.95
CA SER A 319 28.65 15.26 -9.47
C SER A 319 28.30 14.71 -10.86
N VAL A 320 27.04 14.36 -11.08
CA VAL A 320 26.53 13.82 -12.34
C VAL A 320 26.82 14.74 -13.53
N ASP A 321 26.71 16.04 -13.37
CA ASP A 321 26.95 17.03 -14.43
C ASP A 321 28.38 17.64 -14.39
N GLY A 322 29.21 17.20 -13.46
CA GLY A 322 30.56 17.74 -13.27
C GLY A 322 30.61 19.11 -12.57
N VAL A 323 29.47 19.60 -12.05
CA VAL A 323 29.39 20.88 -11.31
C VAL A 323 29.21 20.59 -9.83
N ALA A 324 30.14 21.12 -9.01
CA ALA A 324 30.08 20.97 -7.56
C ALA A 324 28.87 21.69 -6.96
N ASP A 325 28.37 21.16 -5.86
CA ASP A 325 27.36 21.84 -5.04
C ASP A 325 27.97 23.11 -4.41
N THR A 326 27.19 24.19 -4.31
CA THR A 326 27.57 25.40 -3.61
C THR A 326 27.14 25.36 -2.14
N TRP A 327 27.85 26.08 -1.27
CA TRP A 327 27.57 26.02 0.16
C TRP A 327 26.20 26.56 0.56
N ASP A 328 25.65 27.49 -0.22
CA ASP A 328 24.39 28.22 0.03
C ASP A 328 23.15 27.60 -0.65
N GLN A 329 23.33 26.56 -1.46
CA GLN A 329 22.18 25.92 -2.11
C GLN A 329 21.35 25.09 -1.12
N LYS A 330 20.04 25.08 -1.33
CA LYS A 330 19.07 24.46 -0.41
C LYS A 330 18.93 22.94 -0.59
N LEU A 331 19.28 22.42 -1.74
CA LEU A 331 19.27 21.00 -2.05
C LEU A 331 20.67 20.58 -2.49
N LYS A 332 21.27 19.69 -1.74
CA LYS A 332 22.58 19.08 -2.00
C LYS A 332 22.46 17.56 -2.00
N GLY A 333 23.58 16.85 -1.86
CA GLY A 333 23.60 15.41 -1.65
C GLY A 333 22.96 14.59 -2.76
N ASN A 334 22.54 13.38 -2.38
CA ASN A 334 21.94 12.42 -3.31
C ASN A 334 20.69 12.98 -4.02
N PHE A 335 19.84 13.73 -3.32
CA PHE A 335 18.62 14.28 -3.93
C PHE A 335 18.91 15.28 -5.05
N ASN A 336 19.93 16.14 -4.86
CA ASN A 336 20.37 17.02 -5.94
C ASN A 336 20.96 16.22 -7.11
N GLN A 337 21.75 15.20 -6.81
CA GLN A 337 22.34 14.35 -7.83
C GLN A 337 21.28 13.52 -8.59
N ILE A 338 20.18 13.10 -7.95
CA ILE A 338 19.02 12.51 -8.62
C ILE A 338 18.40 13.49 -9.62
N LYS A 339 18.21 14.77 -9.26
CA LYS A 339 17.68 15.77 -10.20
C LYS A 339 18.60 15.96 -11.41
N LYS A 340 19.92 15.99 -11.19
CA LYS A 340 20.89 16.05 -12.27
C LYS A 340 20.87 14.79 -13.14
N LEU A 341 20.70 13.60 -12.55
CA LEU A 341 20.60 12.34 -13.26
C LEU A 341 19.34 12.28 -14.13
N LYS A 342 18.19 12.68 -13.57
CA LYS A 342 16.91 12.78 -14.31
C LYS A 342 16.98 13.80 -15.46
N ALA A 343 17.74 14.88 -15.31
CA ALA A 343 17.93 15.84 -16.38
C ALA A 343 18.71 15.25 -17.58
N LYS A 344 19.65 14.32 -17.33
CA LYS A 344 20.37 13.57 -18.37
C LYS A 344 19.57 12.40 -18.92
N HIS A 345 18.75 11.76 -18.09
CA HIS A 345 17.97 10.56 -18.40
C HIS A 345 16.48 10.84 -18.10
N PRO A 346 15.78 11.63 -18.95
CA PRO A 346 14.43 12.12 -18.64
C PRO A 346 13.36 11.02 -18.55
N ASP A 347 13.62 9.85 -19.12
CA ASP A 347 12.71 8.69 -19.04
C ASP A 347 12.89 7.88 -17.75
N LEU A 348 13.97 8.09 -16.99
CA LEU A 348 14.23 7.42 -15.73
C LEU A 348 13.29 7.95 -14.64
N LYS A 349 12.50 7.04 -14.07
CA LYS A 349 11.71 7.31 -12.87
C LYS A 349 12.52 7.02 -11.62
N VAL A 350 12.33 7.81 -10.58
CA VAL A 350 13.00 7.58 -9.29
C VAL A 350 11.96 7.49 -8.19
N LEU A 351 11.96 6.38 -7.46
CA LEU A 351 11.08 6.17 -6.31
C LEU A 351 11.88 6.25 -5.02
N VAL A 352 11.24 6.72 -3.95
CA VAL A 352 11.79 6.55 -2.61
C VAL A 352 11.30 5.22 -2.05
N SER A 353 12.23 4.36 -1.63
CA SER A 353 11.92 3.09 -0.98
C SER A 353 11.87 3.28 0.53
N LEU A 354 10.74 2.88 1.12
CA LEU A 354 10.47 3.00 2.55
C LEU A 354 10.63 1.64 3.22
N GLY A 355 11.49 1.53 4.22
CA GLY A 355 11.68 0.32 5.00
C GLY A 355 12.98 -0.43 4.74
N GLY A 356 12.89 -1.59 4.09
CA GLY A 356 13.99 -2.55 4.00
C GLY A 356 14.20 -3.28 5.31
N TRP A 357 15.22 -4.17 5.35
CA TRP A 357 15.49 -5.04 6.49
C TRP A 357 15.55 -4.29 7.83
N THR A 358 16.31 -3.18 7.87
CA THR A 358 16.61 -2.46 9.12
C THR A 358 15.52 -1.45 9.53
N TYR A 359 14.76 -0.91 8.58
CA TYR A 359 13.81 0.18 8.82
C TYR A 359 12.33 -0.24 8.78
N SER A 360 12.05 -1.55 8.74
CA SER A 360 10.67 -2.08 8.75
C SER A 360 9.99 -2.09 10.12
N LYS A 361 10.64 -1.59 11.19
CA LYS A 361 10.20 -1.77 12.59
C LYS A 361 8.78 -1.32 12.90
N PHE A 362 8.35 -0.18 12.37
CA PHE A 362 7.11 0.48 12.76
C PHE A 362 6.01 0.45 11.69
N PHE A 363 6.17 -0.35 10.65
CA PHE A 363 5.13 -0.46 9.62
C PHE A 363 3.81 -1.01 10.16
N SER A 364 3.86 -2.01 11.05
CA SER A 364 2.65 -2.54 11.70
C SER A 364 1.89 -1.45 12.45
N ASP A 365 2.62 -0.53 13.13
CA ASP A 365 2.01 0.58 13.87
C ASP A 365 1.37 1.62 12.93
N VAL A 366 2.06 2.02 11.86
CA VAL A 366 1.51 3.01 10.90
C VAL A 366 0.35 2.44 10.10
N ALA A 367 0.37 1.13 9.81
CA ALA A 367 -0.67 0.47 9.02
C ALA A 367 -1.95 0.17 9.82
N LYS A 368 -1.90 0.17 11.14
CA LYS A 368 -2.90 -0.39 12.05
C LYS A 368 -4.28 0.25 11.93
N THR A 369 -4.36 1.56 11.80
CA THR A 369 -5.63 2.30 11.76
C THR A 369 -5.73 3.22 10.55
N ASP A 370 -6.94 3.56 10.13
CA ASP A 370 -7.17 4.54 9.08
C ASP A 370 -6.47 5.88 9.38
N ALA A 371 -6.57 6.35 10.63
CA ALA A 371 -5.94 7.60 11.04
C ALA A 371 -4.41 7.55 10.98
N SER A 372 -3.78 6.43 11.42
CA SER A 372 -2.32 6.29 11.35
C SER A 372 -1.83 6.15 9.90
N ARG A 373 -2.55 5.41 9.04
CA ARG A 373 -2.24 5.31 7.60
C ARG A 373 -2.28 6.68 6.92
N LYS A 374 -3.36 7.45 7.09
CA LYS A 374 -3.50 8.80 6.52
C LYS A 374 -2.42 9.76 7.00
N LYS A 375 -2.09 9.69 8.30
CA LYS A 375 -1.02 10.51 8.87
C LYS A 375 0.34 10.17 8.26
N PHE A 376 0.66 8.88 8.18
CA PHE A 376 1.92 8.40 7.62
C PHE A 376 2.03 8.76 6.13
N VAL A 377 1.08 8.30 5.33
CA VAL A 377 1.09 8.52 3.88
C VAL A 377 1.09 10.01 3.55
N GLY A 378 0.23 10.80 4.22
CA GLY A 378 0.19 12.26 4.03
C GLY A 378 1.53 12.93 4.31
N SER A 379 2.26 12.49 5.35
CA SER A 379 3.60 13.01 5.66
C SER A 379 4.65 12.64 4.59
N CYS A 380 4.57 11.41 4.05
CA CYS A 380 5.47 10.96 2.99
C CYS A 380 5.22 11.71 1.68
N ILE A 381 3.95 11.90 1.31
CA ILE A 381 3.56 12.72 0.15
C ILE A 381 4.06 14.16 0.30
N ASP A 382 3.88 14.75 1.48
CA ASP A 382 4.31 16.12 1.73
C ASP A 382 5.84 16.26 1.61
N MET A 383 6.59 15.33 2.18
CA MET A 383 8.05 15.35 2.19
C MET A 383 8.65 15.03 0.81
N PHE A 384 8.27 13.93 0.19
CA PHE A 384 8.98 13.39 -0.97
C PHE A 384 8.35 13.75 -2.32
N ILE A 385 7.02 13.91 -2.39
CA ILE A 385 6.38 14.29 -3.66
C ILE A 385 6.27 15.81 -3.79
N LYS A 386 5.75 16.49 -2.74
CA LYS A 386 5.70 17.95 -2.71
C LYS A 386 7.06 18.59 -2.42
N GLY A 387 7.98 17.81 -1.87
CA GLY A 387 9.36 18.23 -1.62
C GLY A 387 9.53 19.18 -0.43
N ASN A 388 8.65 19.11 0.56
CA ASN A 388 8.74 19.92 1.78
C ASN A 388 9.72 19.27 2.77
N LEU A 389 11.02 19.33 2.44
CA LEU A 389 12.06 18.76 3.27
C LEU A 389 12.26 19.58 4.56
N PRO A 390 12.50 18.94 5.71
CA PRO A 390 12.87 19.65 6.93
C PRO A 390 14.10 20.55 6.72
N VAL A 391 14.11 21.71 7.37
CA VAL A 391 15.27 22.62 7.33
C VAL A 391 16.29 22.15 8.34
N SER A 392 17.48 21.79 7.87
CA SER A 392 18.59 21.40 8.72
C SER A 392 19.34 22.61 9.31
N SER A 393 20.24 22.35 10.25
CA SER A 393 21.03 23.40 10.93
C SER A 393 21.96 24.19 9.99
N ASP A 394 22.37 23.61 8.86
CA ASP A 394 23.17 24.27 7.82
C ASP A 394 22.31 25.04 6.79
N GLY A 395 20.99 25.02 6.97
CA GLY A 395 20.02 25.72 6.14
C GLY A 395 19.62 25.00 4.86
N THR A 396 20.03 23.74 4.66
CA THR A 396 19.51 22.88 3.58
C THR A 396 18.07 22.46 3.88
N GLY A 397 17.33 22.05 2.85
CA GLY A 397 15.90 21.75 2.95
C GLY A 397 15.02 23.00 2.82
N GLY A 398 13.77 22.85 3.22
CA GLY A 398 12.71 23.86 3.17
C GLY A 398 11.57 23.51 2.20
N PRO A 399 10.49 24.29 2.23
CA PRO A 399 9.30 24.01 1.41
C PRO A 399 9.63 23.91 -0.08
N GLY A 400 9.21 22.81 -0.72
CA GLY A 400 9.35 22.58 -2.16
C GLY A 400 10.77 22.32 -2.67
N THR A 401 11.79 22.27 -1.81
CA THR A 401 13.19 22.08 -2.26
C THR A 401 13.41 20.71 -2.90
N GLY A 402 12.76 19.66 -2.38
CA GLY A 402 12.79 18.30 -2.91
C GLY A 402 11.81 18.03 -4.05
N ALA A 403 10.99 19.00 -4.47
CA ALA A 403 10.00 18.77 -5.51
C ALA A 403 10.65 18.29 -6.82
N GLY A 404 10.08 17.23 -7.41
CA GLY A 404 10.56 16.63 -8.66
C GLY A 404 11.79 15.70 -8.50
N VAL A 405 12.25 15.42 -7.29
CA VAL A 405 13.24 14.38 -7.00
C VAL A 405 12.62 13.01 -7.25
N PHE A 406 11.49 12.72 -6.60
CA PHE A 406 10.84 11.42 -6.65
C PHE A 406 9.55 11.41 -7.48
N ASP A 407 9.30 10.26 -8.14
CA ASP A 407 8.15 9.99 -8.98
C ASP A 407 7.16 9.00 -8.32
N GLY A 408 7.34 8.66 -7.05
CA GLY A 408 6.49 7.72 -6.33
C GLY A 408 7.20 7.01 -5.19
N PHE A 409 6.61 5.90 -4.75
CA PHE A 409 7.11 5.12 -3.61
C PHE A 409 7.30 3.65 -3.98
N ASP A 410 8.28 3.05 -3.33
CA ASP A 410 8.45 1.62 -3.18
C ASP A 410 8.28 1.26 -1.71
N ILE A 411 7.47 0.22 -1.40
CA ILE A 411 7.22 -0.20 -0.03
C ILE A 411 7.97 -1.49 0.24
N ASP A 412 8.94 -1.40 1.11
CA ASP A 412 9.81 -2.51 1.49
C ASP A 412 9.58 -2.89 2.96
N TRP A 413 8.42 -3.49 3.24
CA TRP A 413 8.06 -3.96 4.58
C TRP A 413 8.44 -5.42 4.77
N GLU A 414 9.48 -5.67 5.58
CA GLU A 414 10.07 -6.99 5.84
C GLU A 414 9.87 -7.44 7.30
N TRP A 415 8.82 -8.17 7.71
CA TRP A 415 7.72 -8.70 6.93
C TRP A 415 6.38 -8.50 7.64
N PRO A 416 5.32 -8.10 6.96
CA PRO A 416 4.00 -7.93 7.56
C PRO A 416 3.46 -9.26 8.09
N GLY A 417 2.92 -9.24 9.32
CA GLY A 417 2.30 -10.41 9.96
C GLY A 417 3.25 -11.54 10.37
N SER A 418 4.57 -11.37 10.20
CA SER A 418 5.56 -12.41 10.45
C SER A 418 6.62 -11.98 11.49
N PRO A 419 7.02 -12.87 12.40
CA PRO A 419 8.14 -12.64 13.30
C PRO A 419 9.51 -12.73 12.62
N ASP A 420 9.59 -13.18 11.36
CA ASP A 420 10.83 -13.53 10.65
C ASP A 420 11.47 -12.30 9.96
N GLY A 421 11.13 -11.09 10.37
CA GLY A 421 11.82 -9.87 9.98
C GLY A 421 13.05 -9.58 10.83
N HIS A 422 13.62 -8.38 10.68
CA HIS A 422 14.72 -7.94 11.54
C HIS A 422 14.32 -8.00 13.03
N PRO A 423 15.23 -8.40 13.95
CA PRO A 423 14.97 -8.35 15.38
C PRO A 423 14.41 -6.99 15.82
N GLY A 424 13.33 -6.99 16.61
CA GLY A 424 12.65 -5.79 17.08
C GLY A 424 11.59 -5.23 16.12
N ASN A 425 11.34 -5.83 14.95
CA ASN A 425 10.23 -5.44 14.10
C ASN A 425 8.88 -5.75 14.79
N HIS A 426 7.98 -4.77 14.74
CA HIS A 426 6.60 -4.96 15.18
C HIS A 426 5.81 -5.71 14.11
N TYR A 427 4.98 -6.64 14.52
CA TYR A 427 4.08 -7.38 13.63
C TYR A 427 2.77 -7.73 14.34
N ASP A 428 1.69 -7.86 13.58
CA ASP A 428 0.34 -8.18 14.08
C ASP A 428 -0.35 -9.12 13.08
N ALA A 429 -1.19 -10.01 13.56
CA ALA A 429 -1.98 -10.91 12.70
C ALA A 429 -2.91 -10.15 11.72
N ALA A 430 -3.24 -8.89 12.00
CA ALA A 430 -4.01 -8.03 11.12
C ALA A 430 -3.18 -7.37 10.00
N ASP A 431 -1.86 -7.52 9.98
CA ASP A 431 -0.98 -6.80 9.05
C ASP A 431 -1.28 -7.13 7.58
N LYS A 432 -1.79 -8.31 7.28
CA LYS A 432 -2.24 -8.66 5.92
C LYS A 432 -3.32 -7.71 5.40
N ALA A 433 -4.33 -7.44 6.20
CA ALA A 433 -5.38 -6.48 5.86
C ALA A 433 -4.88 -5.03 5.96
N ASN A 434 -4.04 -4.75 6.96
CA ASN A 434 -3.48 -3.43 7.19
C ASN A 434 -2.52 -2.99 6.07
N LEU A 435 -1.68 -3.89 5.55
CA LEU A 435 -0.83 -3.63 4.38
C LEU A 435 -1.68 -3.31 3.15
N THR A 436 -2.71 -4.12 2.88
CA THR A 436 -3.63 -3.87 1.76
C THR A 436 -4.23 -2.47 1.85
N ALA A 437 -4.68 -2.08 3.05
CA ALA A 437 -5.23 -0.75 3.29
C ALA A 437 -4.18 0.37 3.21
N LEU A 438 -2.95 0.12 3.64
CA LEU A 438 -1.84 1.08 3.54
C LEU A 438 -1.48 1.36 2.07
N LEU A 439 -1.38 0.30 1.25
CA LEU A 439 -1.11 0.45 -0.19
C LEU A 439 -2.25 1.19 -0.91
N ALA A 440 -3.50 0.94 -0.51
CA ALA A 440 -4.65 1.65 -1.06
C ALA A 440 -4.63 3.15 -0.68
N GLU A 441 -4.20 3.50 0.53
CA GLU A 441 -4.04 4.90 0.95
C GLU A 441 -2.91 5.58 0.16
N PHE A 442 -1.73 4.94 0.00
CA PHE A 442 -0.67 5.47 -0.86
C PHE A 442 -1.15 5.72 -2.29
N ARG A 443 -1.89 4.77 -2.87
CA ARG A 443 -2.43 4.92 -4.24
C ARG A 443 -3.40 6.10 -4.33
N THR A 444 -4.30 6.24 -3.35
CA THR A 444 -5.28 7.32 -3.29
C THR A 444 -4.58 8.69 -3.22
N GLU A 445 -3.61 8.82 -2.34
CA GLU A 445 -2.89 10.09 -2.14
C GLU A 445 -1.97 10.43 -3.34
N LEU A 446 -1.31 9.41 -3.94
CA LEU A 446 -0.51 9.61 -5.16
C LEU A 446 -1.38 10.03 -6.35
N ASP A 447 -2.54 9.42 -6.54
CA ASP A 447 -3.48 9.79 -7.62
C ASP A 447 -3.98 11.23 -7.45
N ALA A 448 -4.13 11.70 -6.21
CA ALA A 448 -4.50 13.08 -5.91
C ALA A 448 -3.39 14.09 -6.28
N GLN A 449 -2.11 13.68 -6.36
CA GLN A 449 -1.02 14.54 -6.83
C GLN A 449 -0.93 14.63 -8.37
N GLY A 450 -1.65 13.80 -9.09
CA GLY A 450 -1.67 13.75 -10.55
C GLY A 450 -1.21 12.41 -11.12
N ALA A 451 -1.37 12.25 -12.42
CA ALA A 451 -1.02 11.02 -13.12
C ALA A 451 0.51 10.81 -13.21
N GLY A 452 0.94 9.55 -13.21
CA GLY A 452 2.32 9.13 -13.50
C GLY A 452 3.19 8.86 -12.29
N HIS A 453 2.65 8.97 -11.07
CA HIS A 453 3.32 8.50 -9.88
C HIS A 453 3.19 6.98 -9.73
N LEU A 454 4.30 6.31 -9.46
CA LEU A 454 4.37 4.86 -9.30
C LEU A 454 4.27 4.46 -7.82
N LEU A 455 3.64 3.30 -7.59
CA LEU A 455 3.64 2.61 -6.30
C LEU A 455 4.06 1.17 -6.52
N THR A 456 5.16 0.77 -5.92
CA THR A 456 5.71 -0.59 -5.99
C THR A 456 5.91 -1.16 -4.60
N ALA A 457 6.20 -2.45 -4.52
CA ALA A 457 6.58 -3.08 -3.25
C ALA A 457 7.56 -4.22 -3.49
N PHE A 458 8.50 -4.41 -2.55
CA PHE A 458 9.29 -5.62 -2.43
C PHE A 458 8.45 -6.72 -1.79
N THR A 459 8.44 -7.91 -2.38
CA THR A 459 7.55 -9.00 -1.96
C THR A 459 8.33 -10.30 -1.75
N PRO A 460 7.96 -11.13 -0.73
CA PRO A 460 8.75 -12.28 -0.32
C PRO A 460 8.69 -13.48 -1.28
N ALA A 461 9.72 -14.31 -1.26
CA ALA A 461 9.74 -15.62 -1.90
C ALA A 461 9.08 -16.72 -1.07
N ASP A 462 9.01 -16.55 0.24
CA ASP A 462 8.53 -17.55 1.19
C ASP A 462 6.99 -17.57 1.26
N GLN A 463 6.38 -18.73 1.00
CA GLN A 463 4.92 -18.92 1.07
C GLN A 463 4.37 -18.57 2.45
N ALA A 464 5.09 -18.89 3.54
CA ALA A 464 4.61 -18.59 4.89
C ALA A 464 4.51 -17.09 5.13
N LYS A 465 5.46 -16.30 4.62
CA LYS A 465 5.42 -14.81 4.67
C LYS A 465 4.32 -14.24 3.79
N ILE A 466 4.09 -14.84 2.62
CA ILE A 466 2.96 -14.47 1.75
C ILE A 466 1.64 -14.71 2.49
N ASP A 467 1.46 -15.89 3.07
CA ASP A 467 0.23 -16.25 3.77
C ASP A 467 -0.03 -15.37 5.00
N ALA A 468 1.02 -14.99 5.71
CA ALA A 468 0.93 -14.13 6.90
C ALA A 468 0.57 -12.68 6.57
N GLY A 469 1.18 -12.08 5.53
CA GLY A 469 1.16 -10.63 5.37
C GLY A 469 0.69 -10.10 4.02
N TRP A 470 0.50 -10.93 2.98
CA TRP A 470 0.26 -10.45 1.61
C TRP A 470 -1.07 -10.96 1.06
N ASP A 471 -2.05 -10.07 0.92
CA ASP A 471 -3.31 -10.38 0.23
C ASP A 471 -3.13 -10.21 -1.28
N LEU A 472 -2.62 -11.25 -1.94
CA LEU A 472 -2.32 -11.22 -3.37
C LEU A 472 -3.54 -10.88 -4.22
N SER A 473 -4.76 -11.19 -3.76
CA SER A 473 -5.98 -10.89 -4.50
C SER A 473 -6.32 -9.40 -4.56
N HIS A 474 -5.77 -8.58 -3.65
CA HIS A 474 -6.14 -7.17 -3.52
C HIS A 474 -4.97 -6.19 -3.69
N ILE A 475 -3.74 -6.54 -3.30
CA ILE A 475 -2.60 -5.57 -3.33
C ILE A 475 -2.32 -5.02 -4.73
N PHE A 476 -2.52 -5.83 -5.78
CA PHE A 476 -2.27 -5.42 -7.16
C PHE A 476 -3.32 -4.46 -7.75
N ALA A 477 -4.39 -4.16 -7.00
CA ALA A 477 -5.26 -3.04 -7.30
C ALA A 477 -4.56 -1.69 -7.07
N SER A 478 -3.65 -1.64 -6.10
CA SER A 478 -2.91 -0.43 -5.71
C SER A 478 -1.51 -0.35 -6.33
N LEU A 479 -0.83 -1.50 -6.48
CA LEU A 479 0.53 -1.57 -7.00
C LEU A 479 0.57 -1.50 -8.53
N ASP A 480 1.53 -0.75 -9.05
CA ASP A 480 1.89 -0.78 -10.47
C ASP A 480 2.58 -2.12 -10.81
N TYR A 481 3.52 -2.56 -9.97
CA TYR A 481 4.16 -3.88 -10.03
C TYR A 481 4.79 -4.25 -8.68
N ALA A 482 5.17 -5.52 -8.53
CA ALA A 482 5.90 -6.05 -7.39
C ALA A 482 7.33 -6.42 -7.78
N ASN A 483 8.27 -6.05 -6.91
CA ASN A 483 9.66 -6.48 -6.92
C ASN A 483 9.75 -7.81 -6.16
N VAL A 484 9.67 -8.93 -6.87
CA VAL A 484 9.59 -10.26 -6.25
C VAL A 484 10.99 -10.73 -5.87
N GLN A 485 11.18 -11.11 -4.60
CA GLN A 485 12.45 -11.65 -4.11
C GLN A 485 12.90 -12.83 -4.96
N GLY A 486 14.10 -12.74 -5.53
CA GLY A 486 14.72 -13.79 -6.35
C GLY A 486 16.14 -14.11 -5.89
N TYR A 487 16.44 -13.83 -4.62
CA TYR A 487 17.74 -13.98 -4.01
C TYR A 487 17.63 -14.21 -2.48
N ASP A 488 18.77 -14.41 -1.82
CA ASP A 488 18.87 -14.74 -0.40
C ASP A 488 18.14 -16.04 -0.04
N PHE A 489 18.10 -16.98 -0.97
CA PHE A 489 17.54 -18.31 -0.74
C PHE A 489 18.40 -19.12 0.24
N HIS A 490 19.73 -18.92 0.20
CA HIS A 490 20.72 -19.45 1.13
C HIS A 490 21.78 -18.39 1.44
N GLY A 491 22.26 -18.37 2.68
CA GLY A 491 23.26 -17.40 3.11
C GLY A 491 24.00 -17.82 4.36
N SER A 492 25.23 -17.33 4.49
CA SER A 492 26.13 -17.58 5.64
C SER A 492 26.25 -16.38 6.57
N GLY A 493 25.72 -15.21 6.16
CA GLY A 493 25.82 -13.97 6.92
C GLY A 493 24.84 -13.87 8.07
N SER A 494 24.97 -12.82 8.87
CA SER A 494 24.11 -12.58 10.03
C SER A 494 22.67 -12.22 9.67
N ASP A 495 22.45 -11.68 8.48
CA ASP A 495 21.17 -11.28 7.91
C ASP A 495 20.48 -12.38 7.12
N ASN A 496 21.20 -13.45 6.77
CA ASN A 496 20.64 -14.63 6.13
C ASN A 496 21.47 -15.88 6.51
N SER A 497 21.35 -16.32 7.76
CA SER A 497 22.21 -17.35 8.37
C SER A 497 21.44 -18.59 8.85
N TRP A 498 20.30 -18.91 8.25
CA TRP A 498 19.52 -20.06 8.65
C TRP A 498 20.24 -21.40 8.42
N GLU A 499 21.31 -21.41 7.58
CA GLU A 499 22.24 -22.55 7.48
C GLU A 499 23.70 -22.07 7.24
N PRO A 500 24.34 -21.45 8.24
CA PRO A 500 25.68 -20.84 8.08
C PRO A 500 26.79 -21.88 7.87
N ASN A 501 26.53 -23.15 8.14
CA ASN A 501 27.53 -24.22 8.09
C ASN A 501 27.40 -25.14 6.88
N ARG A 502 26.59 -24.73 5.90
CA ARG A 502 26.42 -25.45 4.63
C ARG A 502 26.26 -24.48 3.49
N THR A 503 26.96 -24.73 2.39
CA THR A 503 26.81 -23.95 1.15
C THR A 503 25.46 -24.21 0.51
N GLY A 504 24.94 -23.21 -0.21
CA GLY A 504 23.69 -23.29 -0.95
C GLY A 504 23.52 -22.14 -1.93
N ASP A 505 22.79 -22.37 -3.01
CA ASP A 505 22.58 -21.37 -4.04
C ASP A 505 21.65 -20.25 -3.54
N GLN A 506 22.11 -19.00 -3.66
CA GLN A 506 21.32 -17.86 -3.17
C GLN A 506 20.25 -17.36 -4.13
N ALA A 507 20.37 -17.68 -5.42
CA ALA A 507 19.53 -17.06 -6.46
C ALA A 507 19.29 -17.97 -7.68
N ASN A 508 19.23 -19.27 -7.46
CA ASN A 508 18.98 -20.29 -8.47
C ASN A 508 17.64 -20.05 -9.19
N LEU A 509 17.62 -20.23 -10.52
CA LEU A 509 16.40 -20.06 -11.31
C LEU A 509 15.41 -21.22 -11.08
N TYR A 510 15.88 -22.44 -11.02
CA TYR A 510 15.10 -23.64 -10.78
C TYR A 510 15.55 -24.34 -9.50
N THR A 511 14.66 -25.11 -8.90
CA THR A 511 14.99 -25.95 -7.75
C THR A 511 16.09 -26.96 -8.09
N ASP A 512 17.14 -27.02 -7.27
CA ASP A 512 18.19 -28.03 -7.41
C ASP A 512 17.71 -29.36 -6.80
N ALA A 513 17.85 -30.44 -7.56
CA ALA A 513 17.54 -31.79 -7.09
C ALA A 513 18.46 -32.29 -5.95
N ASN A 514 19.64 -31.67 -5.77
CA ASN A 514 20.59 -31.96 -4.71
C ASN A 514 20.43 -31.09 -3.46
N ASP A 515 19.51 -30.12 -3.48
CA ASP A 515 19.22 -29.28 -2.33
C ASP A 515 18.75 -30.13 -1.15
N PRO A 516 19.50 -30.18 -0.02
CA PRO A 516 19.18 -31.01 1.12
C PRO A 516 18.16 -30.40 2.09
N TYR A 517 17.70 -29.16 1.81
CA TYR A 517 16.79 -28.44 2.69
C TYR A 517 15.33 -28.85 2.44
N PRO A 518 14.46 -28.79 3.46
CA PRO A 518 13.04 -29.14 3.29
C PRO A 518 12.27 -28.14 2.42
N THR A 519 12.67 -26.88 2.39
CA THR A 519 12.10 -25.86 1.54
C THR A 519 13.05 -25.56 0.38
N HIS A 520 12.62 -25.87 -0.83
CA HIS A 520 13.43 -25.73 -2.03
C HIS A 520 13.10 -24.41 -2.72
N PHE A 521 13.78 -23.34 -2.34
CA PHE A 521 13.60 -22.04 -2.95
C PHE A 521 14.19 -21.98 -4.36
N SER A 522 13.51 -21.25 -5.25
CA SER A 522 14.01 -20.87 -6.57
C SER A 522 13.18 -19.70 -7.11
N VAL A 523 13.71 -18.98 -8.10
CA VAL A 523 12.95 -17.95 -8.80
C VAL A 523 11.67 -18.52 -9.41
N ASP A 524 11.74 -19.69 -10.04
CA ASP A 524 10.59 -20.36 -10.66
C ASP A 524 9.51 -20.75 -9.66
N SER A 525 9.88 -21.32 -8.50
CA SER A 525 8.92 -21.66 -7.46
C SER A 525 8.23 -20.41 -6.92
N THR A 526 9.00 -19.34 -6.67
CA THR A 526 8.47 -18.05 -6.22
C THR A 526 7.49 -17.44 -7.22
N VAL A 527 7.87 -17.33 -8.49
CA VAL A 527 6.98 -16.79 -9.55
C VAL A 527 5.69 -17.61 -9.66
N LYS A 528 5.77 -18.94 -9.50
CA LYS A 528 4.60 -19.82 -9.53
C LYS A 528 3.65 -19.60 -8.35
N LEU A 529 4.12 -19.20 -7.18
CA LEU A 529 3.25 -18.82 -6.06
C LEU A 529 2.35 -17.63 -6.45
N TYR A 530 2.92 -16.58 -7.01
CA TYR A 530 2.18 -15.39 -7.43
C TYR A 530 1.26 -15.65 -8.62
N THR A 531 1.76 -16.30 -9.65
CA THR A 531 0.96 -16.60 -10.85
C THR A 531 -0.14 -17.64 -10.58
N GLY A 532 0.13 -18.62 -9.71
CA GLY A 532 -0.84 -19.60 -9.23
C GLY A 532 -1.97 -18.97 -8.40
N ALA A 533 -1.70 -17.85 -7.72
CA ALA A 533 -2.71 -17.02 -7.07
C ALA A 533 -3.49 -16.10 -8.04
N GLY A 534 -3.25 -16.21 -9.34
CA GLY A 534 -3.93 -15.45 -10.39
C GLY A 534 -3.35 -14.06 -10.66
N MET A 535 -2.13 -13.77 -10.20
CA MET A 535 -1.51 -12.48 -10.45
C MET A 535 -1.11 -12.31 -11.91
N ASN A 536 -1.31 -11.08 -12.42
CA ASN A 536 -0.86 -10.73 -13.76
C ASN A 536 0.68 -10.82 -13.86
N PRO A 537 1.24 -11.72 -14.66
CA PRO A 537 2.69 -11.87 -14.78
C PRO A 537 3.42 -10.58 -15.16
N ARG A 538 2.78 -9.69 -15.93
CA ARG A 538 3.36 -8.39 -16.33
C ARG A 538 3.53 -7.42 -15.17
N LYS A 539 2.94 -7.69 -14.01
CA LYS A 539 3.14 -6.93 -12.76
C LYS A 539 4.20 -7.55 -11.83
N LEU A 540 4.90 -8.60 -12.24
CA LEU A 540 5.93 -9.28 -11.45
C LEU A 540 7.31 -9.03 -12.05
N LEU A 541 8.23 -8.44 -11.27
CA LEU A 541 9.64 -8.27 -11.62
C LEU A 541 10.48 -9.28 -10.85
N VAL A 542 11.36 -9.98 -11.54
CA VAL A 542 12.26 -10.97 -10.92
C VAL A 542 13.41 -10.27 -10.22
N GLY A 543 13.60 -10.53 -8.94
CA GLY A 543 14.75 -10.05 -8.17
C GLY A 543 16.05 -10.72 -8.62
N ILE A 544 17.09 -9.92 -8.87
CA ILE A 544 18.42 -10.32 -9.31
C ILE A 544 19.46 -9.68 -8.39
N PRO A 545 20.32 -10.47 -7.72
CA PRO A 545 21.35 -9.91 -6.87
C PRO A 545 22.57 -9.47 -7.71
N PHE A 546 23.06 -8.26 -7.48
CA PHE A 546 24.36 -7.82 -7.98
C PHE A 546 25.46 -8.02 -6.91
N TYR A 547 25.27 -8.99 -6.06
CA TYR A 547 26.18 -9.43 -5.00
C TYR A 547 26.14 -10.95 -4.85
N GLY A 548 27.06 -11.49 -4.08
CA GLY A 548 27.10 -12.91 -3.75
C GLY A 548 27.14 -13.20 -2.27
N ARG A 549 26.75 -14.41 -1.91
CA ARG A 549 26.84 -14.99 -0.58
C ARG A 549 28.00 -15.99 -0.53
N GLY A 550 28.78 -16.00 0.57
CA GLY A 550 30.01 -16.76 0.65
C GLY A 550 30.27 -17.42 1.98
N TRP A 551 30.79 -18.63 1.91
CA TRP A 551 31.21 -19.46 3.04
C TRP A 551 32.72 -19.71 3.02
N GLN A 552 33.27 -20.05 4.17
CA GLN A 552 34.69 -20.40 4.33
C GLN A 552 34.86 -21.80 4.88
N GLN A 553 36.09 -22.33 4.72
CA GLN A 553 36.48 -23.69 5.15
C GLN A 553 35.52 -24.75 4.59
N VAL A 554 35.19 -24.61 3.30
CA VAL A 554 34.21 -25.44 2.62
C VAL A 554 34.83 -26.78 2.19
N ALA A 555 34.18 -27.90 2.55
CA ALA A 555 34.59 -29.22 2.10
C ALA A 555 34.35 -29.39 0.60
N ASP A 556 35.19 -30.14 -0.12
CA ASP A 556 35.02 -30.39 -1.53
C ASP A 556 33.83 -31.33 -1.85
N GLY A 557 33.72 -32.44 -1.12
CA GLY A 557 32.63 -33.41 -1.28
C GLY A 557 32.51 -34.06 -2.66
N GLY A 558 33.49 -33.83 -3.55
CA GLY A 558 33.44 -34.28 -4.94
C GLY A 558 32.45 -33.47 -5.83
N LYS A 559 31.98 -32.31 -5.36
CA LYS A 559 31.02 -31.44 -6.01
C LYS A 559 31.46 -29.97 -6.05
N ASN A 560 32.76 -29.71 -6.02
CA ASN A 560 33.32 -28.35 -5.99
C ASN A 560 32.71 -27.48 -4.88
N GLY A 561 32.45 -28.06 -3.70
CA GLY A 561 31.92 -27.37 -2.55
C GLY A 561 30.41 -27.08 -2.54
N GLU A 562 29.66 -27.44 -3.59
CA GLU A 562 28.20 -27.23 -3.67
C GLU A 562 27.47 -28.15 -2.69
N TRP A 563 26.56 -27.60 -1.88
CA TRP A 563 25.80 -28.29 -0.80
C TRP A 563 26.70 -28.99 0.26
N GLN A 564 27.92 -28.48 0.46
CA GLN A 564 28.88 -29.07 1.34
C GLN A 564 28.98 -28.38 2.70
N GLN A 565 29.58 -29.12 3.66
CA GLN A 565 29.88 -28.57 4.98
C GLN A 565 30.81 -27.37 4.88
N ALA A 566 30.50 -26.33 5.62
CA ALA A 566 31.26 -25.07 5.72
C ALA A 566 31.45 -24.72 7.21
N ASN A 567 32.22 -23.67 7.48
CA ASN A 567 32.44 -23.15 8.82
C ASN A 567 32.25 -21.63 8.87
N GLY A 568 31.00 -21.21 8.68
CA GLY A 568 30.58 -19.81 8.76
C GLY A 568 30.87 -18.99 7.51
N ALA A 569 30.65 -17.70 7.64
CA ALA A 569 30.72 -16.73 6.56
C ALA A 569 32.17 -16.50 6.11
N ALA A 570 32.38 -16.37 4.81
CA ALA A 570 33.63 -15.86 4.23
C ALA A 570 33.80 -14.36 4.52
N PRO A 571 35.04 -13.81 4.51
CA PRO A 571 35.23 -12.38 4.64
C PRO A 571 34.51 -11.59 3.54
N GLY A 572 33.64 -10.66 3.94
CA GLY A 572 32.89 -9.79 3.03
C GLY A 572 33.72 -8.64 2.45
N ASP A 573 33.06 -7.72 1.74
CA ASP A 573 33.66 -6.46 1.31
C ASP A 573 33.89 -5.52 2.48
N PHE A 574 33.04 -5.61 3.50
CA PHE A 574 33.13 -4.84 4.75
C PHE A 574 33.14 -5.80 5.95
N PRO A 575 33.81 -5.46 7.06
CA PRO A 575 33.88 -6.32 8.24
C PRO A 575 32.50 -6.69 8.82
N GLU A 576 31.54 -5.77 8.75
CA GLU A 576 30.15 -5.92 9.22
C GLU A 576 29.30 -6.76 8.25
N GLU A 577 29.72 -6.96 7.01
CA GLU A 577 29.01 -7.69 5.97
C GLU A 577 29.70 -9.05 5.66
N ALA A 578 30.14 -9.77 6.68
CA ALA A 578 30.73 -11.09 6.47
C ALA A 578 29.78 -12.00 5.66
N GLY A 579 30.33 -12.71 4.67
CA GLY A 579 29.56 -13.54 3.74
C GLY A 579 28.90 -12.79 2.58
N THR A 580 29.15 -11.48 2.44
CA THR A 580 28.57 -10.68 1.35
C THR A 580 29.65 -9.92 0.58
N ARG A 581 29.60 -10.01 -0.75
CA ARG A 581 30.47 -9.21 -1.64
C ARG A 581 29.68 -8.74 -2.86
N GLY A 582 29.93 -7.51 -3.30
CA GLY A 582 29.46 -7.05 -4.60
C GLY A 582 30.03 -7.92 -5.74
N TYR A 583 29.27 -8.13 -6.80
CA TYR A 583 29.71 -8.93 -7.95
C TYR A 583 31.08 -8.49 -8.50
N LYS A 584 31.34 -7.19 -8.54
CA LYS A 584 32.63 -6.62 -8.96
C LYS A 584 33.84 -7.15 -8.19
N ASN A 585 33.63 -7.69 -6.97
CA ASN A 585 34.66 -8.23 -6.08
C ASN A 585 34.60 -9.77 -5.99
N LEU A 586 33.87 -10.42 -6.89
CA LEU A 586 33.71 -11.89 -6.98
C LEU A 586 34.41 -12.47 -8.21
N ALA A 587 34.25 -13.73 -8.44
CA ALA A 587 34.82 -14.48 -9.56
C ALA A 587 36.35 -14.25 -9.66
N ALA A 588 36.83 -13.62 -10.70
CA ALA A 588 38.26 -13.39 -10.94
C ALA A 588 38.94 -12.55 -9.84
N ASN A 589 38.17 -11.84 -9.02
CA ASN A 589 38.69 -11.01 -7.94
C ASN A 589 38.82 -11.75 -6.59
N VAL A 590 38.34 -13.00 -6.50
CA VAL A 590 38.62 -13.90 -5.37
C VAL A 590 39.79 -14.82 -5.77
N PRO A 591 40.97 -14.69 -5.16
CA PRO A 591 42.14 -15.44 -5.59
C PRO A 591 41.90 -16.97 -5.57
N GLY A 592 42.15 -17.61 -6.70
CA GLY A 592 41.98 -19.06 -6.86
C GLY A 592 40.53 -19.55 -7.01
N CYS A 593 39.57 -18.66 -7.12
CA CYS A 593 38.15 -19.03 -7.28
C CYS A 593 37.87 -19.50 -8.72
N THR A 594 37.54 -20.76 -8.86
CA THR A 594 37.12 -21.32 -10.15
C THR A 594 35.60 -21.24 -10.26
N VAL A 595 35.10 -20.59 -11.33
CA VAL A 595 33.66 -20.44 -11.59
C VAL A 595 33.08 -21.74 -12.13
N HIS A 596 31.92 -22.11 -11.62
CA HIS A 596 31.12 -23.26 -12.02
C HIS A 596 29.67 -22.83 -12.27
N HIS A 597 29.02 -23.55 -13.19
CA HIS A 597 27.59 -23.39 -13.47
C HIS A 597 26.84 -24.68 -13.17
N ASN A 598 25.84 -24.62 -12.32
CA ASN A 598 24.86 -25.69 -12.17
C ASN A 598 23.80 -25.49 -13.26
N GLU A 599 23.91 -26.24 -14.35
CA GLU A 599 23.02 -26.10 -15.52
C GLU A 599 21.56 -26.50 -15.20
N GLN A 600 21.35 -27.40 -14.24
CA GLN A 600 20.02 -27.88 -13.88
C GLN A 600 19.26 -26.83 -13.05
N ALA A 601 19.90 -26.25 -12.04
CA ALA A 601 19.32 -25.23 -11.20
C ALA A 601 19.43 -23.83 -11.81
N VAL A 602 20.28 -23.65 -12.80
CA VAL A 602 20.72 -22.36 -13.32
C VAL A 602 21.24 -21.50 -12.18
N ALA A 603 22.33 -21.94 -11.60
CA ALA A 603 23.03 -21.23 -10.52
C ALA A 603 24.51 -21.10 -10.87
N THR A 604 25.11 -19.96 -10.47
CA THR A 604 26.54 -19.70 -10.63
C THR A 604 27.20 -19.66 -9.27
N TYR A 605 28.33 -20.34 -9.16
CA TYR A 605 29.16 -20.27 -7.97
C TYR A 605 30.66 -20.35 -8.32
N CYS A 606 31.52 -19.95 -7.39
CA CYS A 606 32.94 -20.24 -7.54
C CYS A 606 33.51 -20.84 -6.25
N TYR A 607 34.55 -21.66 -6.41
CA TYR A 607 35.19 -22.41 -5.36
C TYR A 607 36.73 -22.31 -5.42
N THR A 608 37.36 -22.07 -4.27
CA THR A 608 38.82 -21.94 -4.18
C THR A 608 39.53 -23.24 -3.82
N GLY A 609 38.80 -24.38 -3.79
CA GLY A 609 39.32 -25.69 -3.45
C GLY A 609 39.07 -26.09 -1.99
N ALA A 610 39.45 -27.33 -1.63
CA ALA A 610 39.14 -27.96 -0.34
C ALA A 610 39.59 -27.09 0.84
N ASN A 611 38.70 -26.88 1.82
CA ASN A 611 38.83 -25.98 2.95
C ASN A 611 39.01 -24.50 2.58
N GLY A 612 38.66 -24.13 1.35
CA GLY A 612 38.69 -22.74 0.86
C GLY A 612 37.36 -22.02 1.01
N GLN A 613 37.20 -20.98 0.19
CA GLN A 613 35.97 -20.21 0.09
C GLN A 613 35.08 -20.75 -1.02
N TRP A 614 33.78 -20.62 -0.82
CA TRP A 614 32.75 -20.89 -1.84
C TRP A 614 31.78 -19.69 -1.88
N TRP A 615 31.50 -19.19 -3.09
CA TRP A 615 30.66 -18.04 -3.30
C TRP A 615 29.60 -18.34 -4.34
N THR A 616 28.34 -18.01 -4.09
CA THR A 616 27.23 -18.08 -5.04
C THR A 616 26.80 -16.66 -5.43
N PHE A 617 26.55 -16.42 -6.71
CA PHE A 617 26.23 -15.11 -7.27
C PHE A 617 25.61 -15.27 -8.66
N ASP A 618 25.00 -14.19 -9.19
CA ASP A 618 24.64 -14.14 -10.61
C ASP A 618 25.81 -13.61 -11.45
N ASP A 619 25.96 -14.16 -12.65
CA ASP A 619 26.89 -13.71 -13.67
C ASP A 619 26.16 -13.48 -15.01
N PRO A 620 26.83 -13.02 -16.10
CA PRO A 620 26.16 -12.81 -17.38
C PRO A 620 25.46 -14.05 -17.96
N TRP A 621 25.95 -15.27 -17.64
CA TRP A 621 25.32 -16.51 -18.08
C TRP A 621 23.99 -16.76 -17.36
N SER A 622 23.96 -16.68 -16.03
CA SER A 622 22.74 -16.91 -15.25
C SER A 622 21.71 -15.79 -15.51
N ILE A 623 22.15 -14.53 -15.65
CA ILE A 623 21.28 -13.41 -16.03
C ILE A 623 20.64 -13.65 -17.40
N GLY A 624 21.41 -14.12 -18.40
CA GLY A 624 20.87 -14.49 -19.72
C GLY A 624 19.76 -15.52 -19.61
N LYS A 625 19.93 -16.56 -18.79
CA LYS A 625 18.90 -17.58 -18.53
C LYS A 625 17.66 -16.99 -17.83
N LYS A 626 17.87 -16.09 -16.84
CA LYS A 626 16.78 -15.40 -16.13
C LYS A 626 16.01 -14.46 -17.06
N THR A 627 16.66 -13.74 -17.95
CA THR A 627 15.98 -12.89 -18.95
C THR A 627 15.17 -13.71 -19.95
N ASP A 628 15.67 -14.87 -20.36
CA ASP A 628 14.90 -15.81 -21.19
C ASP A 628 13.66 -16.34 -20.45
N TYR A 629 13.80 -16.65 -19.16
CA TYR A 629 12.69 -17.05 -18.30
C TYR A 629 11.63 -15.94 -18.17
N ILE A 630 12.06 -14.69 -17.94
CA ILE A 630 11.18 -13.52 -17.87
C ILE A 630 10.34 -13.39 -19.16
N LYS A 631 10.97 -13.51 -20.32
CA LYS A 631 10.30 -13.46 -21.62
C LYS A 631 9.34 -14.64 -21.81
N ALA A 632 9.79 -15.86 -21.53
CA ALA A 632 9.00 -17.08 -21.70
C ALA A 632 7.73 -17.12 -20.82
N ASN A 633 7.80 -16.53 -19.63
CA ASN A 633 6.68 -16.46 -18.69
C ASN A 633 5.90 -15.13 -18.74
N ASN A 634 6.19 -14.27 -19.73
CA ASN A 634 5.55 -12.98 -19.92
C ASN A 634 5.56 -12.10 -18.64
N LEU A 635 6.68 -12.11 -17.90
CA LEU A 635 6.84 -11.31 -16.68
C LEU A 635 7.06 -9.82 -17.00
N GLY A 636 6.94 -8.96 -15.98
CA GLY A 636 7.07 -7.51 -16.12
C GLY A 636 8.50 -7.06 -16.41
N GLY A 637 9.50 -7.79 -15.93
CA GLY A 637 10.91 -7.42 -16.05
C GLY A 637 11.75 -7.94 -14.90
N ALA A 638 12.76 -7.15 -14.52
CA ALA A 638 13.68 -7.49 -13.44
C ALA A 638 13.87 -6.34 -12.45
N MET A 639 14.14 -6.70 -11.20
CA MET A 639 14.56 -5.80 -10.13
C MET A 639 15.96 -6.20 -9.64
N ILE A 640 16.78 -5.23 -9.30
CA ILE A 640 18.19 -5.42 -8.95
C ILE A 640 18.44 -4.94 -7.50
N TRP A 641 18.93 -5.80 -6.64
CA TRP A 641 19.58 -5.46 -5.37
C TRP A 641 21.07 -5.75 -5.49
N GLU A 642 22.01 -4.84 -5.39
CA GLU A 642 21.87 -3.40 -5.43
C GLU A 642 22.95 -2.84 -6.39
N MET A 643 22.75 -1.64 -6.88
CA MET A 643 23.50 -1.09 -8.01
C MET A 643 25.00 -0.89 -7.75
N SER A 644 25.44 -0.74 -6.48
CA SER A 644 26.86 -0.53 -6.17
C SER A 644 27.69 -1.80 -6.32
N GLY A 645 27.05 -2.96 -6.42
CA GLY A 645 27.74 -4.26 -6.58
C GLY A 645 28.30 -4.53 -7.98
N ASP A 646 27.90 -3.75 -9.00
CA ASP A 646 28.31 -3.95 -10.40
C ASP A 646 29.02 -2.72 -10.99
N THR A 647 29.84 -2.93 -11.99
CA THR A 647 30.52 -1.88 -12.78
C THR A 647 29.94 -1.73 -14.18
N GLY A 648 28.74 -2.25 -14.42
CA GLY A 648 28.02 -2.19 -15.68
C GLY A 648 27.97 -3.53 -16.46
N THR A 649 28.65 -4.56 -15.98
CA THR A 649 28.71 -5.89 -16.63
C THR A 649 27.36 -6.61 -16.53
N LEU A 650 26.83 -6.77 -15.31
CA LEU A 650 25.56 -7.45 -15.09
C LEU A 650 24.39 -6.63 -15.64
N MET A 651 24.43 -5.29 -15.43
CA MET A 651 23.41 -4.41 -15.97
C MET A 651 23.35 -4.47 -17.52
N SER A 652 24.50 -4.62 -18.19
CA SER A 652 24.52 -4.77 -19.64
C SER A 652 23.93 -6.12 -20.07
N ALA A 653 24.28 -7.21 -19.41
CA ALA A 653 23.71 -8.53 -19.69
C ALA A 653 22.19 -8.55 -19.51
N LEU A 654 21.69 -7.89 -18.46
CA LEU A 654 20.27 -7.76 -18.19
C LEU A 654 19.55 -6.94 -19.28
N ASP A 655 20.11 -5.78 -19.63
CA ASP A 655 19.54 -4.91 -20.65
C ASP A 655 19.52 -5.60 -22.01
N ASP A 656 20.60 -6.26 -22.41
CA ASP A 656 20.67 -7.00 -23.66
C ASP A 656 19.66 -8.15 -23.72
N GLY A 657 19.46 -8.83 -22.59
CA GLY A 657 18.48 -9.91 -22.48
C GLY A 657 17.02 -9.45 -22.50
N LEU A 658 16.72 -8.22 -22.09
CA LEU A 658 15.37 -7.67 -21.98
C LEU A 658 15.03 -6.60 -23.06
N LYS A 659 15.78 -6.54 -24.14
CA LYS A 659 15.47 -5.70 -25.32
C LYS A 659 14.26 -6.21 -26.10
#